data_3fb7485869b4bb769e851118104952fe
#
_entry.id   3fb7485869b4bb769e851118104952fe
#
_cell.length_a   1.000
_cell.length_b   1.000
_cell.length_c   1.000
_cell.angle_alpha   90.00
_cell.angle_beta   90.00
_cell.angle_gamma   90.00
#
_symmetry.space_group_name_H-M   'P 1'
#
loop_
_entity.id
_entity.type
_entity.pdbx_description
1 polymer ?
#
loop_
_entity_poly.entity_id
_entity_poly.type
_entity_poly.pdbx_seq_one_letter_code
_entity_poly.pdbx_strand_id
1 'polypeptide(L)'
;HYLQTKEEYKDCILFYRLGDFYEMFFDDAVLVSKELELTLTGKSCGMEERAPMCGIPYHAVEGYLNRLVANGHKVAICEQVEDPKLAKGIVKREVIRVVTPGTNMDIQALDESKNNYIMCIVYLADKYGISLADVSTGDYYVTEVDSERKLIDEINKFAPSEIVCNESFYMSGVDLEDMRHRLGITIYSLDAWYFSDETAETTLKGHFHVNSLEGLGLNDYAYGTIAAGALLKYLYETQKNNLDHISAIHPYSTGKFMIIDSSTRRNLELVETMREKQKRGSLLWVLDKTKTAMGARLLRSYVEQPLIDKAEIEKRQDAIADINRHMITREELREYLNPIYDLERLITRVTYMSANPRDLIAFKNSIGMLPPIKTLLEDFDTELLKEIQTDMDSLEELYQLIDASIMEEPPISVREGGLIKDGYNENVDKYRHAKTEGKTWLAELEAKEREKTGIKNLKIKFNKVFGYYLEVTNSYRDLVPDYFTRKQTLANAERYITPELKELEDMILGAEDKLINLEYDLFCEVRNRIAAEVVRIQKTAKAVAKLDTFVSLAVVADQNNYCRPKINENGVIDIKDGRHPVVEKMMNNDMFIANDTYLDNGNNRISIITGPNMAGKSTYMRQTAIIVLMAQIGSFVPASSAKIGIVDRIFTRVGASDDLASGQSTFMVEMNEVANILRNATSNSLLVLDEIGRGTSTFDGLSIAWAVVEHISNPKLLGAKTLFATHYHELTELEGKLHNVNNYCIAVKEKGDDIVFLRKIVRGGADKSYGIQVAKLAGVPDSVIERAKQIVEELSANDITAVTKNLAVETGTKKKKEKLDEVDLAQMSLFDTVKDDDILEELKNVDLSNMTPIDALNKLYELQNKIKNRW
;
A
#
# COMPACT_ATOMS: atom_id res chain seq x y z
N HIS A 1 33.54 23.68 2.17
CA HIS A 1 32.59 23.30 1.09
C HIS A 1 31.52 22.34 1.60
N TYR A 2 31.86 21.21 2.28
CA TYR A 2 30.88 20.30 2.88
C TYR A 2 29.90 21.04 3.81
N LEU A 3 30.38 21.81 4.76
CA LEU A 3 29.56 22.57 5.70
C LEU A 3 28.66 23.60 5.00
N GLN A 4 29.15 24.22 3.93
CA GLN A 4 28.37 25.16 3.12
C GLN A 4 27.20 24.42 2.43
N THR A 5 27.46 23.27 1.81
CA THR A 5 26.41 22.44 1.22
C THR A 5 25.42 21.91 2.28
N LYS A 6 25.93 21.51 3.46
CA LYS A 6 25.09 21.04 4.57
C LYS A 6 24.17 22.13 5.10
N GLU A 7 24.62 23.39 5.09
CA GLU A 7 23.82 24.56 5.52
C GLU A 7 22.57 24.74 4.64
N GLU A 8 22.68 24.44 3.34
CA GLU A 8 21.55 24.48 2.40
C GLU A 8 20.58 23.29 2.57
N TYR A 9 21.08 22.15 3.08
CA TYR A 9 20.34 20.87 3.24
C TYR A 9 20.37 20.38 4.69
N LYS A 10 20.04 21.26 5.64
CA LYS A 10 20.11 20.98 7.08
C LYS A 10 19.28 19.79 7.52
N ASP A 11 18.12 19.63 6.92
CA ASP A 11 17.13 18.58 7.20
C ASP A 11 17.41 17.24 6.49
N CYS A 12 18.50 17.19 5.69
CA CYS A 12 18.88 16.01 4.93
C CYS A 12 20.17 15.40 5.44
N ILE A 13 20.31 14.09 5.41
CA ILE A 13 21.60 13.41 5.51
C ILE A 13 22.37 13.69 4.22
N LEU A 14 23.58 14.22 4.29
CA LEU A 14 24.36 14.60 3.11
C LEU A 14 25.34 13.49 2.70
N PHE A 15 25.05 12.82 1.59
CA PHE A 15 25.94 11.90 0.92
C PHE A 15 26.89 12.69 0.01
N TYR A 16 28.09 12.94 0.46
CA TYR A 16 29.04 13.84 -0.21
C TYR A 16 30.11 13.04 -0.95
N ARG A 17 30.12 13.11 -2.28
CA ARG A 17 31.02 12.34 -3.13
C ARG A 17 32.49 12.78 -2.97
N LEU A 18 33.35 11.87 -2.56
CA LEU A 18 34.80 12.04 -2.48
C LEU A 18 35.49 10.81 -3.08
N GLY A 19 35.96 10.94 -4.34
CA GLY A 19 36.51 9.83 -5.08
C GLY A 19 35.49 8.69 -5.29
N ASP A 20 35.83 7.49 -4.83
CA ASP A 20 34.99 6.29 -4.97
C ASP A 20 34.02 6.07 -3.81
N PHE A 21 33.89 7.06 -2.91
CA PHE A 21 33.03 6.98 -1.76
C PHE A 21 32.06 8.15 -1.68
N TYR A 22 30.88 7.91 -1.07
CA TYR A 22 30.09 8.94 -0.43
C TYR A 22 30.50 8.99 1.03
N GLU A 23 31.04 10.12 1.46
CA GLU A 23 31.45 10.36 2.84
C GLU A 23 30.45 11.28 3.55
N MET A 24 30.10 10.93 4.77
CA MET A 24 29.29 11.70 5.70
C MET A 24 30.16 12.17 6.84
N PHE A 25 29.86 13.35 7.37
CA PHE A 25 30.66 13.99 8.44
C PHE A 25 29.75 14.47 9.58
N PHE A 26 30.34 14.67 10.73
CA PHE A 26 29.72 15.23 11.94
C PHE A 26 28.48 14.41 12.37
N ASP A 27 27.36 15.08 12.64
CA ASP A 27 26.13 14.45 13.12
C ASP A 27 25.58 13.43 12.13
N ASP A 28 25.67 13.69 10.83
CA ASP A 28 25.27 12.75 9.79
C ASP A 28 26.08 11.45 9.88
N ALA A 29 27.39 11.55 10.10
CA ALA A 29 28.24 10.36 10.26
C ALA A 29 27.88 9.53 11.49
N VAL A 30 27.59 10.19 12.63
CA VAL A 30 27.19 9.52 13.88
C VAL A 30 25.85 8.80 13.68
N LEU A 31 24.87 9.48 13.08
CA LEU A 31 23.55 8.91 12.82
C LEU A 31 23.65 7.71 11.87
N VAL A 32 24.26 7.89 10.71
CA VAL A 32 24.36 6.88 9.65
C VAL A 32 25.19 5.68 10.11
N SER A 33 26.30 5.90 10.85
CA SER A 33 27.09 4.78 11.38
C SER A 33 26.29 3.89 12.32
N LYS A 34 25.40 4.48 13.14
CA LYS A 34 24.53 3.76 14.06
C LYS A 34 23.43 3.00 13.34
N GLU A 35 22.74 3.63 12.40
CA GLU A 35 21.60 3.01 11.70
C GLU A 35 22.00 1.96 10.67
N LEU A 36 23.12 2.16 9.99
CA LEU A 36 23.62 1.26 8.95
C LEU A 36 24.72 0.31 9.44
N GLU A 37 25.06 0.37 10.74
CA GLU A 37 26.14 -0.44 11.35
C GLU A 37 27.51 -0.22 10.64
N LEU A 38 27.80 1.02 10.23
CA LEU A 38 29.04 1.37 9.58
C LEU A 38 30.10 1.77 10.61
N THR A 39 31.36 1.52 10.27
CA THR A 39 32.48 1.97 11.11
C THR A 39 32.58 3.49 11.15
N LEU A 40 32.42 4.07 12.33
CA LEU A 40 32.67 5.49 12.56
C LEU A 40 34.19 5.74 12.71
N THR A 41 34.70 6.57 11.86
CA THR A 41 36.14 6.97 11.85
C THR A 41 36.27 8.47 12.07
N GLY A 42 37.48 9.00 12.00
CA GLY A 42 37.74 10.44 12.09
C GLY A 42 38.67 10.91 10.98
N LYS A 43 38.34 12.05 10.35
CA LYS A 43 39.12 12.67 9.28
C LYS A 43 39.69 14.02 9.77
N SER A 44 41.00 14.27 9.54
CA SER A 44 41.60 15.58 9.83
C SER A 44 41.14 16.58 8.77
N CYS A 45 40.42 17.60 9.20
CA CYS A 45 39.88 18.65 8.33
C CYS A 45 40.41 20.04 8.64
N GLY A 46 41.59 20.14 9.32
CA GLY A 46 42.18 21.40 9.74
C GLY A 46 41.59 21.98 11.02
N MET A 47 40.78 21.22 11.74
CA MET A 47 40.24 21.52 13.06
C MET A 47 41.11 20.88 14.15
N GLU A 48 41.00 21.37 15.41
CA GLU A 48 41.72 20.79 16.55
C GLU A 48 41.38 19.32 16.80
N GLU A 49 40.11 18.95 16.61
CA GLU A 49 39.63 17.58 16.71
C GLU A 49 39.37 17.00 15.32
N ARG A 50 39.48 15.66 15.20
CA ARG A 50 39.15 14.97 13.97
C ARG A 50 37.62 14.96 13.79
N ALA A 51 37.12 15.38 12.62
CA ALA A 51 35.71 15.31 12.31
C ALA A 51 35.25 13.86 12.25
N PRO A 52 34.20 13.47 13.00
CA PRO A 52 33.56 12.15 12.82
C PRO A 52 33.20 11.93 11.37
N MET A 53 33.50 10.74 10.84
CA MET A 53 33.26 10.41 9.44
C MET A 53 32.91 8.92 9.28
N CYS A 54 31.96 8.62 8.40
CA CYS A 54 31.75 7.30 7.84
C CYS A 54 31.61 7.40 6.32
N GLY A 55 31.78 6.29 5.61
CA GLY A 55 31.74 6.31 4.14
C GLY A 55 31.15 5.03 3.56
N ILE A 56 30.53 5.18 2.40
CA ILE A 56 29.88 4.12 1.63
C ILE A 56 30.48 4.11 0.23
N PRO A 57 30.91 2.94 -0.31
CA PRO A 57 31.34 2.86 -1.70
C PRO A 57 30.23 3.31 -2.65
N TYR A 58 30.56 4.16 -3.63
CA TYR A 58 29.53 4.75 -4.49
C TYR A 58 28.71 3.71 -5.27
N HIS A 59 29.33 2.60 -5.66
CA HIS A 59 28.67 1.53 -6.40
C HIS A 59 27.68 0.70 -5.52
N ALA A 60 27.75 0.82 -4.20
CA ALA A 60 26.89 0.12 -3.25
C ALA A 60 25.86 1.05 -2.59
N VAL A 61 25.77 2.30 -3.03
CA VAL A 61 24.99 3.36 -2.36
C VAL A 61 23.51 3.02 -2.24
N GLU A 62 22.90 2.44 -3.27
CA GLU A 62 21.44 2.21 -3.34
C GLU A 62 20.92 1.38 -2.14
N GLY A 63 21.61 0.30 -1.78
CA GLY A 63 21.18 -0.54 -0.65
C GLY A 63 21.20 0.20 0.70
N TYR A 64 22.17 1.08 0.91
CA TYR A 64 22.26 1.90 2.12
C TYR A 64 21.28 3.06 2.10
N LEU A 65 21.14 3.73 0.95
CA LEU A 65 20.17 4.79 0.72
C LEU A 65 18.75 4.32 1.03
N ASN A 66 18.35 3.18 0.48
CA ASN A 66 17.03 2.60 0.68
C ASN A 66 16.73 2.32 2.16
N ARG A 67 17.70 1.86 2.94
CA ARG A 67 17.54 1.63 4.39
C ARG A 67 17.29 2.93 5.14
N LEU A 68 18.05 4.00 4.87
CA LEU A 68 17.85 5.30 5.50
C LEU A 68 16.50 5.92 5.13
N VAL A 69 16.15 5.86 3.85
CA VAL A 69 14.86 6.38 3.34
C VAL A 69 13.68 5.59 3.93
N ALA A 70 13.78 4.27 4.05
CA ALA A 70 12.77 3.45 4.70
C ALA A 70 12.59 3.78 6.19
N ASN A 71 13.64 4.28 6.87
CA ASN A 71 13.58 4.79 8.24
C ASN A 71 13.03 6.23 8.33
N GLY A 72 12.61 6.82 7.21
CA GLY A 72 11.99 8.15 7.16
C GLY A 72 12.98 9.32 7.00
N HIS A 73 14.26 9.05 6.70
CA HIS A 73 15.23 10.11 6.48
C HIS A 73 15.19 10.67 5.05
N LYS A 74 15.49 11.96 4.93
CA LYS A 74 15.80 12.59 3.65
C LYS A 74 17.30 12.50 3.41
N VAL A 75 17.70 12.13 2.21
CA VAL A 75 19.11 11.99 1.83
C VAL A 75 19.42 12.87 0.63
N ALA A 76 20.31 13.84 0.78
CA ALA A 76 20.81 14.68 -0.30
C ALA A 76 22.06 14.05 -0.92
N ILE A 77 22.00 13.77 -2.22
CA ILE A 77 23.10 13.16 -2.97
C ILE A 77 23.90 14.27 -3.65
N CYS A 78 25.12 14.47 -3.18
CA CYS A 78 26.04 15.47 -3.72
C CYS A 78 27.12 14.79 -4.57
N GLU A 79 27.08 15.07 -5.87
CA GLU A 79 27.97 14.49 -6.89
C GLU A 79 29.02 15.47 -7.41
N GLN A 80 30.08 14.92 -7.97
CA GLN A 80 31.08 15.66 -8.73
C GLN A 80 30.52 15.99 -10.11
N VAL A 81 30.32 17.28 -10.38
CA VAL A 81 29.76 17.78 -11.65
C VAL A 81 30.83 18.27 -12.62
N GLU A 82 32.11 18.16 -12.25
CA GLU A 82 33.26 18.55 -13.06
C GLU A 82 34.26 17.38 -13.17
N ASP A 83 34.87 17.20 -14.34
CA ASP A 83 35.93 16.20 -14.51
C ASP A 83 37.14 16.52 -13.64
N PRO A 84 37.55 15.63 -12.72
CA PRO A 84 38.72 15.84 -11.85
C PRO A 84 40.01 16.13 -12.61
N LYS A 85 40.14 15.68 -13.87
CA LYS A 85 41.34 15.94 -14.70
C LYS A 85 41.38 17.36 -15.25
N LEU A 86 40.25 18.06 -15.33
CA LEU A 86 40.12 19.42 -15.87
C LEU A 86 40.01 20.48 -14.78
N ALA A 87 39.77 20.08 -13.54
CA ALA A 87 39.54 20.98 -12.41
C ALA A 87 40.81 21.74 -12.04
N LYS A 88 40.74 23.09 -12.02
CA LYS A 88 41.78 23.97 -11.49
C LYS A 88 41.51 24.26 -10.01
N GLY A 89 41.66 23.23 -9.15
CA GLY A 89 41.45 23.37 -7.72
C GLY A 89 40.58 22.24 -7.15
N ILE A 90 39.65 22.62 -6.25
CA ILE A 90 38.69 21.65 -5.70
C ILE A 90 37.62 21.36 -6.77
N VAL A 91 37.44 20.10 -7.12
CA VAL A 91 36.40 19.64 -8.05
C VAL A 91 35.03 20.13 -7.60
N LYS A 92 34.26 20.75 -8.51
CA LYS A 92 32.92 21.26 -8.25
C LYS A 92 31.96 20.10 -7.90
N ARG A 93 31.19 20.31 -6.85
CA ARG A 93 30.17 19.35 -6.39
C ARG A 93 28.87 20.08 -6.17
N GLU A 94 27.79 19.42 -6.56
CA GLU A 94 26.43 19.94 -6.40
C GLU A 94 25.51 18.82 -5.94
N VAL A 95 24.47 19.16 -5.18
CA VAL A 95 23.40 18.23 -4.85
C VAL A 95 22.57 18.05 -6.11
N ILE A 96 22.58 16.83 -6.63
CA ILE A 96 21.88 16.46 -7.85
C ILE A 96 20.47 15.92 -7.59
N ARG A 97 20.21 15.45 -6.37
CA ARG A 97 18.91 14.88 -5.99
C ARG A 97 18.79 14.81 -4.46
N VAL A 98 17.57 14.99 -3.96
CA VAL A 98 17.18 14.65 -2.59
C VAL A 98 16.22 13.48 -2.66
N VAL A 99 16.54 12.36 -2.00
CA VAL A 99 15.70 11.18 -1.93
C VAL A 99 14.95 11.16 -0.62
N THR A 100 13.64 11.00 -0.70
CA THR A 100 12.73 10.94 0.43
C THR A 100 11.87 9.67 0.32
N PRO A 101 11.14 9.26 1.37
CA PRO A 101 10.28 8.07 1.29
C PRO A 101 9.33 8.07 0.09
N GLY A 102 8.68 9.20 -0.20
CA GLY A 102 7.73 9.34 -1.30
C GLY A 102 8.35 9.58 -2.67
N THR A 103 9.64 9.90 -2.74
CA THR A 103 10.36 10.17 -4.00
C THR A 103 11.37 9.07 -4.36
N ASN A 104 11.41 7.99 -3.63
CA ASN A 104 12.25 6.84 -3.98
C ASN A 104 11.74 6.16 -5.24
N MET A 105 12.63 5.93 -6.21
CA MET A 105 12.34 5.30 -7.49
C MET A 105 13.11 4.00 -7.72
N ASP A 106 13.84 3.52 -6.72
CA ASP A 106 14.56 2.27 -6.86
C ASP A 106 13.59 1.09 -6.93
N ILE A 107 13.54 0.43 -8.08
CA ILE A 107 12.64 -0.72 -8.32
C ILE A 107 12.91 -1.85 -7.33
N GLN A 108 14.15 -2.03 -6.87
CA GLN A 108 14.48 -3.09 -5.90
C GLN A 108 13.95 -2.80 -4.48
N ALA A 109 13.76 -1.53 -4.16
CA ALA A 109 13.22 -1.10 -2.87
C ALA A 109 11.71 -0.97 -2.84
N LEU A 110 11.08 -0.75 -4.01
CA LEU A 110 9.64 -0.56 -4.13
C LEU A 110 8.91 -1.89 -4.29
N ASP A 111 7.78 -2.02 -3.61
CA ASP A 111 6.84 -3.12 -3.85
C ASP A 111 6.27 -3.02 -5.28
N GLU A 112 6.40 -4.09 -6.07
CA GLU A 112 5.93 -4.12 -7.45
C GLU A 112 4.40 -3.97 -7.56
N SER A 113 3.67 -4.46 -6.58
CA SER A 113 2.21 -4.46 -6.53
C SER A 113 1.60 -3.23 -5.86
N LYS A 114 2.43 -2.27 -5.44
CA LYS A 114 2.02 -1.05 -4.73
C LYS A 114 2.55 0.20 -5.43
N ASN A 115 1.72 1.24 -5.45
CA ASN A 115 2.18 2.59 -5.75
C ASN A 115 2.96 3.16 -4.57
N ASN A 116 3.90 4.06 -4.85
CA ASN A 116 4.65 4.80 -3.83
C ASN A 116 4.22 6.27 -3.84
N TYR A 117 3.11 6.57 -3.18
CA TYR A 117 2.56 7.91 -3.19
C TYR A 117 3.25 8.85 -2.22
N ILE A 118 3.49 10.07 -2.70
CA ILE A 118 3.68 11.27 -1.88
C ILE A 118 2.40 12.10 -1.94
N MET A 119 1.94 12.58 -0.79
CA MET A 119 0.71 13.37 -0.68
C MET A 119 1.06 14.78 -0.18
N CYS A 120 0.46 15.80 -0.80
CA CYS A 120 0.47 17.16 -0.30
C CYS A 120 -0.90 17.51 0.26
N ILE A 121 -0.94 18.06 1.48
CA ILE A 121 -2.16 18.48 2.16
C ILE A 121 -2.07 19.96 2.48
N VAL A 122 -3.08 20.69 2.07
CA VAL A 122 -3.26 22.11 2.38
C VAL A 122 -4.54 22.29 3.19
N TYR A 123 -4.42 22.83 4.40
CA TYR A 123 -5.57 23.17 5.23
C TYR A 123 -5.77 24.69 5.24
N LEU A 124 -6.86 25.14 4.67
CA LEU A 124 -7.25 26.55 4.58
C LEU A 124 -8.78 26.67 4.67
N ALA A 125 -9.28 27.65 5.41
CA ALA A 125 -10.72 27.97 5.52
C ALA A 125 -11.60 26.73 5.80
N ASP A 126 -11.18 25.88 6.73
CA ASP A 126 -11.86 24.65 7.16
C ASP A 126 -12.06 23.62 6.04
N LYS A 127 -11.25 23.69 4.99
CA LYS A 127 -11.20 22.72 3.91
C LYS A 127 -9.79 22.18 3.71
N TYR A 128 -9.71 20.99 3.14
CA TYR A 128 -8.46 20.31 2.82
C TYR A 128 -8.32 20.15 1.32
N GLY A 129 -7.31 20.80 0.75
CA GLY A 129 -6.83 20.51 -0.59
C GLY A 129 -5.83 19.36 -0.55
N ILE A 130 -5.97 18.39 -1.41
CA ILE A 130 -5.15 17.17 -1.46
C ILE A 130 -4.59 16.99 -2.87
N SER A 131 -3.30 16.76 -2.97
CA SER A 131 -2.64 16.29 -4.19
C SER A 131 -1.77 15.09 -3.91
N LEU A 132 -1.71 14.16 -4.84
CA LEU A 132 -0.93 12.93 -4.75
C LEU A 132 -0.10 12.75 -6.01
N ALA A 133 1.12 12.28 -5.85
CA ALA A 133 1.96 11.86 -6.95
C ALA A 133 2.63 10.51 -6.64
N ASP A 134 2.73 9.66 -7.64
CA ASP A 134 3.68 8.55 -7.64
C ASP A 134 4.78 8.88 -8.65
N VAL A 135 5.93 9.28 -8.14
CA VAL A 135 7.06 9.69 -8.96
C VAL A 135 7.60 8.53 -9.79
N SER A 136 7.40 7.28 -9.37
CA SER A 136 7.88 6.09 -10.07
C SER A 136 7.02 5.71 -11.29
N THR A 137 5.74 6.14 -11.33
CA THR A 137 4.80 5.82 -12.41
C THR A 137 4.35 7.06 -13.20
N GLY A 138 4.51 8.25 -12.62
CA GLY A 138 4.05 9.51 -13.19
C GLY A 138 2.57 9.82 -12.91
N ASP A 139 1.91 9.06 -12.04
CA ASP A 139 0.53 9.33 -11.63
C ASP A 139 0.45 10.62 -10.80
N TYR A 140 -0.58 11.45 -11.07
CA TYR A 140 -0.76 12.72 -10.40
C TYR A 140 -2.24 13.04 -10.23
N TYR A 141 -2.71 13.09 -8.98
CA TYR A 141 -4.13 13.27 -8.64
C TYR A 141 -4.36 14.50 -7.79
N VAL A 142 -5.56 15.08 -7.92
CA VAL A 142 -6.01 16.24 -7.13
C VAL A 142 -7.44 16.05 -6.67
N THR A 143 -7.72 16.40 -5.43
CA THR A 143 -9.08 16.46 -4.87
C THR A 143 -9.18 17.50 -3.75
N GLU A 144 -10.41 17.75 -3.30
CA GLU A 144 -10.71 18.52 -2.10
C GLU A 144 -11.69 17.77 -1.20
N VAL A 145 -11.54 17.93 0.10
CA VAL A 145 -12.47 17.41 1.08
C VAL A 145 -12.79 18.47 2.14
N ASP A 146 -14.00 18.37 2.70
CA ASP A 146 -14.58 19.34 3.61
C ASP A 146 -14.53 18.95 5.10
N SER A 147 -13.90 17.81 5.41
CA SER A 147 -13.80 17.32 6.76
C SER A 147 -12.52 16.51 6.99
N GLU A 148 -12.01 16.60 8.22
CA GLU A 148 -10.84 15.81 8.68
C GLU A 148 -11.02 14.31 8.42
N ARG A 149 -12.24 13.82 8.63
CA ARG A 149 -12.56 12.42 8.43
C ARG A 149 -12.40 11.98 6.98
N LYS A 150 -12.96 12.74 6.01
CA LYS A 150 -12.77 12.46 4.59
C LYS A 150 -11.29 12.52 4.22
N LEU A 151 -10.53 13.42 4.84
CA LEU A 151 -9.08 13.46 4.70
C LEU A 151 -8.42 12.17 5.18
N ILE A 152 -8.78 11.69 6.37
CA ILE A 152 -8.24 10.44 6.92
C ILE A 152 -8.61 9.25 6.03
N ASP A 153 -9.81 9.22 5.47
CA ASP A 153 -10.23 8.18 4.52
C ASP A 153 -9.36 8.21 3.25
N GLU A 154 -9.04 9.39 2.69
CA GLU A 154 -8.13 9.52 1.55
C GLU A 154 -6.69 9.12 1.91
N ILE A 155 -6.18 9.48 3.09
CA ILE A 155 -4.86 9.05 3.55
C ILE A 155 -4.80 7.52 3.68
N ASN A 156 -5.80 6.90 4.29
CA ASN A 156 -5.85 5.44 4.41
C ASN A 156 -6.02 4.72 3.07
N LYS A 157 -6.75 5.32 2.14
CA LYS A 157 -7.00 4.79 0.79
C LYS A 157 -5.72 4.71 -0.03
N PHE A 158 -4.93 5.79 -0.05
CA PHE A 158 -3.70 5.85 -0.83
C PHE A 158 -2.47 5.35 -0.08
N ALA A 159 -2.54 5.33 1.26
CA ALA A 159 -1.44 4.93 2.14
C ALA A 159 -0.08 5.54 1.71
N PRO A 160 0.04 6.88 1.64
CA PRO A 160 1.24 7.53 1.16
C PRO A 160 2.44 7.20 2.05
N SER A 161 3.62 7.09 1.46
CA SER A 161 4.87 6.93 2.20
C SER A 161 5.32 8.24 2.86
N GLU A 162 4.90 9.36 2.28
CA GLU A 162 5.27 10.70 2.72
C GLU A 162 4.10 11.67 2.56
N ILE A 163 3.94 12.55 3.55
CA ILE A 163 3.03 13.70 3.48
C ILE A 163 3.84 14.98 3.64
N VAL A 164 3.64 15.92 2.72
CA VAL A 164 4.08 17.30 2.83
C VAL A 164 2.87 18.20 3.05
N CYS A 165 2.97 19.20 3.91
CA CYS A 165 1.81 20.00 4.27
C CYS A 165 2.16 21.44 4.62
N ASN A 166 1.15 22.32 4.66
CA ASN A 166 1.32 23.65 5.18
C ASN A 166 1.30 23.65 6.72
N GLU A 167 1.83 24.73 7.32
CA GLU A 167 1.90 24.87 8.76
C GLU A 167 0.53 24.81 9.43
N SER A 168 -0.50 25.37 8.78
CA SER A 168 -1.88 25.32 9.28
C SER A 168 -2.41 23.90 9.46
N PHE A 169 -2.08 22.97 8.57
CA PHE A 169 -2.41 21.56 8.73
C PHE A 169 -1.57 20.91 9.83
N TYR A 170 -0.28 21.20 9.87
CA TYR A 170 0.63 20.65 10.89
C TYR A 170 0.19 21.01 12.31
N MET A 171 -0.45 22.17 12.48
CA MET A 171 -0.96 22.70 13.76
C MET A 171 -2.47 22.48 13.95
N SER A 172 -3.15 21.79 13.05
CA SER A 172 -4.63 21.68 13.04
C SER A 172 -5.23 20.83 14.16
N GLY A 173 -4.40 20.08 14.90
CA GLY A 173 -4.86 19.15 15.94
C GLY A 173 -5.19 17.75 15.42
N VAL A 174 -5.05 17.48 14.13
CA VAL A 174 -5.10 16.12 13.58
C VAL A 174 -4.01 15.28 14.22
N ASP A 175 -4.31 14.02 14.55
CA ASP A 175 -3.35 13.13 15.21
C ASP A 175 -2.25 12.66 14.26
N LEU A 176 -1.22 13.49 14.08
CA LEU A 176 -0.06 13.20 13.23
C LEU A 176 0.83 12.09 13.81
N GLU A 177 0.82 11.91 15.13
CA GLU A 177 1.61 10.85 15.79
C GLU A 177 1.03 9.46 15.49
N ASP A 178 -0.31 9.33 15.46
CA ASP A 178 -0.95 8.10 15.02
C ASP A 178 -0.57 7.77 13.56
N MET A 179 -0.57 8.76 12.68
CA MET A 179 -0.16 8.56 11.28
C MET A 179 1.30 8.12 11.15
N ARG A 180 2.21 8.69 11.94
CA ARG A 180 3.63 8.33 11.94
C ARG A 180 3.86 6.92 12.47
N HIS A 181 3.28 6.60 13.62
CA HIS A 181 3.56 5.34 14.32
C HIS A 181 2.75 4.16 13.79
N ARG A 182 1.46 4.36 13.52
CA ARG A 182 0.57 3.29 13.07
C ARG A 182 0.64 3.04 11.57
N LEU A 183 0.71 4.12 10.77
CA LEU A 183 0.72 4.03 9.31
C LEU A 183 2.14 4.09 8.72
N GLY A 184 3.14 4.46 9.51
CA GLY A 184 4.53 4.58 9.06
C GLY A 184 4.75 5.74 8.08
N ILE A 185 3.90 6.78 8.12
CA ILE A 185 3.96 7.90 7.19
C ILE A 185 4.93 8.95 7.71
N THR A 186 5.86 9.39 6.87
CA THR A 186 6.73 10.52 7.19
C THR A 186 6.03 11.84 6.85
N ILE A 187 5.97 12.79 7.80
CA ILE A 187 5.20 14.04 7.64
C ILE A 187 6.12 15.24 7.82
N TYR A 188 6.16 16.13 6.83
CA TYR A 188 6.94 17.36 6.83
C TYR A 188 6.06 18.59 6.60
N SER A 189 6.32 19.67 7.33
CA SER A 189 5.78 20.99 7.03
C SER A 189 6.71 21.71 6.05
N LEU A 190 6.14 22.33 5.01
CA LEU A 190 6.87 23.16 4.06
C LEU A 190 6.65 24.65 4.34
N ASP A 191 7.54 25.47 3.84
CA ASP A 191 7.47 26.92 3.97
C ASP A 191 6.21 27.51 3.30
N ALA A 192 5.67 28.58 3.84
CA ALA A 192 4.42 29.20 3.40
C ALA A 192 4.41 29.62 1.91
N TRP A 193 5.55 29.93 1.34
CA TRP A 193 5.65 30.36 -0.06
C TRP A 193 5.31 29.25 -1.08
N TYR A 194 5.42 27.96 -0.71
CA TYR A 194 4.96 26.85 -1.55
C TYR A 194 3.44 26.92 -1.82
N PHE A 195 2.68 27.46 -0.86
CA PHE A 195 1.22 27.37 -0.82
C PHE A 195 0.54 28.68 -1.26
N SER A 196 1.18 29.46 -2.14
CA SER A 196 0.58 30.62 -2.76
C SER A 196 -0.14 30.27 -4.07
N ASP A 197 -1.22 30.97 -4.38
CA ASP A 197 -1.92 30.83 -5.66
C ASP A 197 -0.99 31.11 -6.86
N GLU A 198 -0.10 32.11 -6.73
CA GLU A 198 0.87 32.48 -7.75
C GLU A 198 1.88 31.33 -8.01
N THR A 199 2.40 30.72 -6.96
CA THR A 199 3.31 29.56 -7.08
C THR A 199 2.59 28.39 -7.75
N ALA A 200 1.35 28.08 -7.36
CA ALA A 200 0.56 27.01 -7.93
C ALA A 200 0.29 27.26 -9.43
N GLU A 201 -0.19 28.44 -9.76
CA GLU A 201 -0.52 28.80 -11.15
C GLU A 201 0.73 28.75 -12.05
N THR A 202 1.81 29.38 -11.63
CA THR A 202 3.06 29.45 -12.39
C THR A 202 3.66 28.06 -12.60
N THR A 203 3.70 27.24 -11.54
CA THR A 203 4.31 25.90 -11.59
C THR A 203 3.50 24.95 -12.46
N LEU A 204 2.17 24.92 -12.29
CA LEU A 204 1.31 24.02 -13.06
C LEU A 204 1.22 24.43 -14.54
N LYS A 205 1.05 25.72 -14.85
CA LYS A 205 1.04 26.20 -16.24
C LYS A 205 2.37 25.95 -16.94
N GLY A 206 3.48 26.20 -16.25
CA GLY A 206 4.81 25.96 -16.81
C GLY A 206 5.06 24.47 -17.09
N HIS A 207 4.66 23.59 -16.19
CA HIS A 207 4.89 22.16 -16.34
C HIS A 207 4.02 21.52 -17.43
N PHE A 208 2.71 21.81 -17.43
CA PHE A 208 1.77 21.20 -18.40
C PHE A 208 1.67 21.99 -19.71
N HIS A 209 2.45 23.06 -19.86
CA HIS A 209 2.46 23.91 -21.07
C HIS A 209 1.07 24.42 -21.46
N VAL A 210 0.27 24.84 -20.49
CA VAL A 210 -1.08 25.36 -20.67
C VAL A 210 -1.15 26.86 -20.35
N ASN A 211 -2.03 27.57 -21.06
CA ASN A 211 -2.24 29.01 -20.82
C ASN A 211 -3.21 29.28 -19.66
N SER A 212 -4.09 28.31 -19.35
CA SER A 212 -5.09 28.41 -18.29
C SER A 212 -5.20 27.07 -17.54
N LEU A 213 -5.48 27.12 -16.23
CA LEU A 213 -5.74 25.94 -15.41
C LEU A 213 -7.09 25.27 -15.74
N GLU A 214 -7.98 25.97 -16.44
CA GLU A 214 -9.25 25.39 -16.92
C GLU A 214 -9.03 24.16 -17.79
N GLY A 215 -8.01 24.19 -18.66
CA GLY A 215 -7.64 23.05 -19.50
C GLY A 215 -7.19 21.81 -18.72
N LEU A 216 -6.85 21.95 -17.44
CA LEU A 216 -6.47 20.87 -16.54
C LEU A 216 -7.64 20.33 -15.70
N GLY A 217 -8.84 20.92 -15.83
CA GLY A 217 -10.02 20.52 -15.07
C GLY A 217 -10.00 20.92 -13.60
N LEU A 218 -9.21 21.91 -13.21
CA LEU A 218 -8.97 22.31 -11.81
C LEU A 218 -9.93 23.41 -11.30
N ASN A 219 -10.91 23.85 -12.09
CA ASN A 219 -11.79 24.96 -11.74
C ASN A 219 -12.55 24.79 -10.43
N ASP A 220 -12.94 23.57 -10.12
CA ASP A 220 -13.71 23.24 -8.92
C ASP A 220 -12.83 22.86 -7.71
N TYR A 221 -11.51 22.96 -7.83
CA TYR A 221 -10.52 22.48 -6.86
C TYR A 221 -9.55 23.60 -6.46
N ALA A 222 -10.02 24.68 -5.86
CA ALA A 222 -9.18 25.83 -5.53
C ALA A 222 -8.04 25.47 -4.56
N TYR A 223 -8.35 24.78 -3.47
CA TYR A 223 -7.35 24.34 -2.48
C TYR A 223 -6.55 23.13 -2.98
N GLY A 224 -7.17 22.25 -3.73
CA GLY A 224 -6.50 21.15 -4.42
C GLY A 224 -5.46 21.64 -5.42
N THR A 225 -5.72 22.73 -6.11
CA THR A 225 -4.79 23.39 -7.03
C THR A 225 -3.56 23.92 -6.30
N ILE A 226 -3.75 24.55 -5.12
CA ILE A 226 -2.63 24.99 -4.27
C ILE A 226 -1.80 23.78 -3.83
N ALA A 227 -2.44 22.70 -3.38
CA ALA A 227 -1.74 21.47 -2.99
C ALA A 227 -0.97 20.86 -4.17
N ALA A 228 -1.56 20.85 -5.38
CA ALA A 228 -0.90 20.37 -6.59
C ALA A 228 0.32 21.21 -6.95
N GLY A 229 0.17 22.52 -6.97
CA GLY A 229 1.31 23.41 -7.26
C GLY A 229 2.45 23.26 -6.25
N ALA A 230 2.13 23.17 -4.96
CA ALA A 230 3.10 22.96 -3.90
C ALA A 230 3.81 21.61 -4.04
N LEU A 231 3.08 20.53 -4.30
CA LEU A 231 3.66 19.20 -4.51
C LEU A 231 4.60 19.17 -5.71
N LEU A 232 4.17 19.69 -6.84
CA LEU A 232 4.98 19.73 -8.06
C LEU A 232 6.25 20.55 -7.87
N LYS A 233 6.14 21.69 -7.19
CA LYS A 233 7.28 22.53 -6.84
C LYS A 233 8.27 21.80 -5.93
N TYR A 234 7.78 21.11 -4.91
CA TYR A 234 8.60 20.26 -4.03
C TYR A 234 9.31 19.15 -4.80
N LEU A 235 8.63 18.50 -5.75
CA LEU A 235 9.22 17.49 -6.61
C LEU A 235 10.34 18.06 -7.49
N TYR A 236 10.17 19.25 -8.08
CA TYR A 236 11.24 19.93 -8.84
C TYR A 236 12.46 20.23 -7.97
N GLU A 237 12.25 20.67 -6.74
CA GLU A 237 13.36 21.01 -5.83
C GLU A 237 14.09 19.79 -5.28
N THR A 238 13.37 18.71 -5.05
CA THR A 238 13.98 17.46 -4.54
C THR A 238 14.61 16.64 -5.65
N GLN A 239 13.95 16.51 -6.80
CA GLN A 239 14.45 15.69 -7.89
C GLN A 239 15.47 16.39 -8.76
N LYS A 240 15.44 17.73 -8.84
CA LYS A 240 16.36 18.58 -9.64
C LYS A 240 16.51 18.10 -11.09
N ASN A 241 15.50 17.46 -11.61
CA ASN A 241 15.44 16.87 -12.93
C ASN A 241 14.13 17.21 -13.61
N ASN A 242 14.05 16.91 -14.90
CA ASN A 242 12.83 17.04 -15.67
C ASN A 242 11.78 16.01 -15.19
N LEU A 243 10.54 16.46 -15.00
CA LEU A 243 9.42 15.65 -14.54
C LEU A 243 8.43 15.35 -15.68
N ASP A 244 8.89 15.31 -16.93
CA ASP A 244 8.05 15.13 -18.12
C ASP A 244 7.20 13.85 -18.11
N HIS A 245 7.61 12.85 -17.32
CA HIS A 245 6.81 11.65 -17.11
C HIS A 245 5.54 11.90 -16.30
N ILE A 246 5.45 13.00 -15.53
CA ILE A 246 4.19 13.49 -14.95
C ILE A 246 3.47 14.27 -16.06
N SER A 247 2.89 13.55 -17.00
CA SER A 247 2.36 14.12 -18.25
C SER A 247 0.93 14.65 -18.14
N ALA A 248 0.20 14.27 -17.08
CA ALA A 248 -1.18 14.68 -16.86
C ALA A 248 -1.51 14.80 -15.37
N ILE A 249 -2.46 15.67 -15.05
CA ILE A 249 -3.06 15.80 -13.73
C ILE A 249 -4.50 15.29 -13.79
N HIS A 250 -4.92 14.52 -12.78
CA HIS A 250 -6.22 13.87 -12.74
C HIS A 250 -7.03 14.38 -11.54
N PRO A 251 -7.86 15.43 -11.71
CA PRO A 251 -8.80 15.82 -10.69
C PRO A 251 -9.89 14.76 -10.53
N TYR A 252 -10.24 14.43 -9.30
CA TYR A 252 -11.30 13.46 -9.01
C TYR A 252 -12.20 13.91 -7.86
N SER A 253 -13.46 13.53 -7.92
CA SER A 253 -14.40 13.69 -6.82
C SER A 253 -14.47 12.42 -6.00
N THR A 254 -14.39 12.54 -4.68
CA THR A 254 -14.54 11.41 -3.75
C THR A 254 -15.92 10.74 -3.85
N GLY A 255 -16.93 11.45 -4.37
CA GLY A 255 -18.30 10.95 -4.57
C GLY A 255 -18.52 10.00 -5.76
N LYS A 256 -17.50 9.73 -6.59
CA LYS A 256 -17.61 8.80 -7.74
C LYS A 256 -17.37 7.34 -7.38
N PHE A 257 -16.88 7.08 -6.18
CA PHE A 257 -16.55 5.73 -5.71
C PHE A 257 -17.29 5.41 -4.43
N MET A 258 -17.48 4.12 -4.17
CA MET A 258 -17.96 3.64 -2.88
C MET A 258 -16.98 4.07 -1.79
N ILE A 259 -17.50 4.67 -0.72
CA ILE A 259 -16.69 5.06 0.42
C ILE A 259 -16.51 3.86 1.34
N ILE A 260 -15.26 3.54 1.62
CA ILE A 260 -14.85 2.46 2.53
C ILE A 260 -13.91 3.09 3.55
N ASP A 261 -14.32 3.16 4.81
CA ASP A 261 -13.47 3.70 5.86
C ASP A 261 -12.32 2.74 6.23
N SER A 262 -11.37 3.24 7.00
CA SER A 262 -10.18 2.48 7.41
C SER A 262 -10.52 1.23 8.22
N SER A 263 -11.53 1.31 9.09
CA SER A 263 -12.01 0.19 9.90
C SER A 263 -12.60 -0.90 9.01
N THR A 264 -13.43 -0.54 8.03
CA THR A 264 -14.03 -1.48 7.09
C THR A 264 -12.98 -2.14 6.18
N ARG A 265 -12.00 -1.39 5.67
CA ARG A 265 -10.88 -1.96 4.89
C ARG A 265 -10.17 -3.06 5.66
N ARG A 266 -9.85 -2.77 6.92
CA ARG A 266 -9.17 -3.70 7.83
C ARG A 266 -10.06 -4.89 8.17
N ASN A 267 -11.33 -4.66 8.56
CA ASN A 267 -12.25 -5.70 8.98
C ASN A 267 -12.61 -6.67 7.85
N LEU A 268 -12.69 -6.21 6.62
CA LEU A 268 -12.92 -7.04 5.44
C LEU A 268 -11.62 -7.63 4.85
N GLU A 269 -10.46 -7.26 5.38
CA GLU A 269 -9.15 -7.72 4.90
C GLU A 269 -9.02 -7.59 3.38
N LEU A 270 -9.27 -6.39 2.85
CA LEU A 270 -9.37 -6.18 1.41
C LEU A 270 -8.05 -6.38 0.67
N VAL A 271 -6.96 -5.84 1.20
CA VAL A 271 -5.64 -5.86 0.54
C VAL A 271 -4.56 -6.57 1.35
N GLU A 272 -4.75 -6.68 2.66
CA GLU A 272 -3.85 -7.35 3.59
C GLU A 272 -4.63 -7.90 4.80
N THR A 273 -4.05 -8.90 5.47
CA THR A 273 -4.65 -9.50 6.68
C THR A 273 -4.47 -8.59 7.90
N MET A 274 -5.42 -8.65 8.86
CA MET A 274 -5.40 -7.82 10.07
C MET A 274 -4.18 -8.08 10.96
N ARG A 275 -3.80 -9.35 11.14
CA ARG A 275 -2.76 -9.76 12.10
C ARG A 275 -1.36 -9.68 11.54
N GLU A 276 -1.14 -10.25 10.36
CA GLU A 276 0.20 -10.42 9.79
C GLU A 276 0.53 -9.38 8.75
N LYS A 277 -0.45 -8.53 8.38
CA LYS A 277 -0.33 -7.52 7.31
C LYS A 277 0.26 -8.07 6.01
N GLN A 278 -0.16 -9.29 5.67
CA GLN A 278 0.25 -10.00 4.47
C GLN A 278 -0.86 -9.99 3.42
N LYS A 279 -0.47 -9.99 2.15
CA LYS A 279 -1.41 -10.11 1.04
C LYS A 279 -2.15 -11.46 1.05
N ARG A 280 -1.45 -12.56 1.37
CA ARG A 280 -2.03 -13.90 1.46
C ARG A 280 -3.11 -13.94 2.54
N GLY A 281 -4.32 -14.34 2.17
CA GLY A 281 -5.49 -14.35 3.05
C GLY A 281 -6.37 -13.10 2.94
N SER A 282 -6.04 -12.15 2.05
CA SER A 282 -6.87 -10.99 1.73
C SER A 282 -7.74 -11.23 0.49
N LEU A 283 -8.72 -10.34 0.25
CA LEU A 283 -9.53 -10.36 -0.97
C LEU A 283 -8.63 -10.17 -2.21
N LEU A 284 -7.70 -9.22 -2.16
CA LEU A 284 -6.76 -8.96 -3.26
C LEU A 284 -5.96 -10.22 -3.63
N TRP A 285 -5.53 -11.01 -2.65
CA TRP A 285 -4.85 -12.29 -2.92
C TRP A 285 -5.70 -13.28 -3.71
N VAL A 286 -7.02 -13.29 -3.48
CA VAL A 286 -7.94 -14.15 -4.25
C VAL A 286 -8.04 -13.67 -5.68
N LEU A 287 -8.20 -12.36 -5.90
CA LEU A 287 -8.47 -11.75 -7.20
C LEU A 287 -7.23 -11.59 -8.08
N ASP A 288 -6.04 -11.54 -7.47
CA ASP A 288 -4.81 -11.25 -8.19
C ASP A 288 -4.20 -12.49 -8.85
N LYS A 289 -4.45 -12.59 -10.14
CA LYS A 289 -3.84 -13.51 -11.10
C LYS A 289 -3.18 -12.75 -12.25
N THR A 290 -2.90 -11.46 -12.02
CA THR A 290 -2.22 -10.61 -12.99
C THR A 290 -0.83 -11.14 -13.32
N LYS A 291 -0.35 -10.81 -14.50
CA LYS A 291 0.97 -11.18 -15.02
C LYS A 291 1.97 -10.04 -15.00
N THR A 292 1.47 -8.81 -14.89
CA THR A 292 2.29 -7.59 -14.88
C THR A 292 2.17 -6.86 -13.54
N ALA A 293 3.22 -6.17 -13.13
CA ALA A 293 3.22 -5.32 -11.95
C ALA A 293 2.19 -4.18 -12.09
N MET A 294 2.07 -3.61 -13.29
CA MET A 294 1.09 -2.57 -13.62
C MET A 294 -0.34 -3.04 -13.43
N GLY A 295 -0.66 -4.24 -13.89
CA GLY A 295 -1.97 -4.88 -13.68
C GLY A 295 -2.26 -5.12 -12.20
N ALA A 296 -1.28 -5.58 -11.44
CA ALA A 296 -1.42 -5.80 -9.99
C ALA A 296 -1.73 -4.50 -9.24
N ARG A 297 -1.05 -3.40 -9.56
CA ARG A 297 -1.34 -2.07 -8.99
C ARG A 297 -2.74 -1.58 -9.33
N LEU A 298 -3.14 -1.73 -10.58
CA LEU A 298 -4.48 -1.31 -11.02
C LEU A 298 -5.58 -2.14 -10.38
N LEU A 299 -5.41 -3.46 -10.27
CA LEU A 299 -6.37 -4.33 -9.59
C LEU A 299 -6.51 -3.96 -8.11
N ARG A 300 -5.39 -3.65 -7.44
CA ARG A 300 -5.41 -3.14 -6.07
C ARG A 300 -6.23 -1.85 -5.97
N SER A 301 -6.02 -0.91 -6.88
CA SER A 301 -6.80 0.33 -6.95
C SER A 301 -8.31 0.06 -7.15
N TYR A 302 -8.69 -0.91 -7.96
CA TYR A 302 -10.09 -1.30 -8.15
C TYR A 302 -10.73 -1.89 -6.88
N VAL A 303 -9.98 -2.67 -6.12
CA VAL A 303 -10.45 -3.21 -4.82
C VAL A 303 -10.65 -2.09 -3.80
N GLU A 304 -9.77 -1.12 -3.80
CA GLU A 304 -9.81 0.01 -2.87
C GLU A 304 -10.82 1.10 -3.27
N GLN A 305 -11.23 1.13 -4.53
CA GLN A 305 -12.12 2.14 -5.12
C GLN A 305 -13.25 1.50 -5.95
N PRO A 306 -14.19 0.77 -5.33
CA PRO A 306 -15.33 0.21 -6.06
C PRO A 306 -16.19 1.32 -6.67
N LEU A 307 -16.78 1.05 -7.80
CA LEU A 307 -17.62 2.00 -8.54
C LEU A 307 -19.02 2.11 -7.94
N ILE A 308 -19.68 3.26 -8.15
CA ILE A 308 -21.09 3.48 -7.87
C ILE A 308 -21.92 3.74 -9.15
N ASP A 309 -21.26 3.89 -10.28
CA ASP A 309 -21.91 4.04 -11.58
C ASP A 309 -22.23 2.67 -12.18
N LYS A 310 -23.51 2.41 -12.39
CA LYS A 310 -24.00 1.15 -12.95
C LYS A 310 -23.44 0.86 -14.34
N ALA A 311 -23.39 1.88 -15.21
CA ALA A 311 -22.95 1.69 -16.59
C ALA A 311 -21.45 1.30 -16.64
N GLU A 312 -20.63 1.93 -15.82
CA GLU A 312 -19.20 1.60 -15.71
C GLU A 312 -18.97 0.20 -15.09
N ILE A 313 -19.79 -0.19 -14.12
CA ILE A 313 -19.74 -1.55 -13.56
C ILE A 313 -20.08 -2.58 -14.63
N GLU A 314 -21.17 -2.37 -15.37
CA GLU A 314 -21.63 -3.28 -16.41
C GLU A 314 -20.62 -3.40 -17.57
N LYS A 315 -19.95 -2.29 -17.96
CA LYS A 315 -18.85 -2.30 -18.94
C LYS A 315 -17.71 -3.25 -18.51
N ARG A 316 -17.31 -3.21 -17.24
CA ARG A 316 -16.28 -4.12 -16.71
C ARG A 316 -16.75 -5.57 -16.74
N GLN A 317 -18.00 -5.84 -16.34
CA GLN A 317 -18.58 -7.18 -16.38
C GLN A 317 -18.70 -7.71 -17.81
N ASP A 318 -19.03 -6.87 -18.78
CA ASP A 318 -19.10 -7.24 -20.20
C ASP A 318 -17.72 -7.69 -20.70
N ALA A 319 -16.66 -6.95 -20.35
CA ALA A 319 -15.31 -7.32 -20.72
C ALA A 319 -14.89 -8.67 -20.12
N ILE A 320 -15.19 -8.91 -18.83
CA ILE A 320 -14.91 -10.20 -18.18
C ILE A 320 -15.68 -11.35 -18.85
N ALA A 321 -16.95 -11.14 -19.15
CA ALA A 321 -17.78 -12.14 -19.82
C ALA A 321 -17.27 -12.46 -21.23
N ASP A 322 -16.81 -11.45 -21.95
CA ASP A 322 -16.26 -11.60 -23.30
C ASP A 322 -14.93 -12.38 -23.26
N ILE A 323 -14.05 -12.04 -22.38
CA ILE A 323 -12.78 -12.77 -22.18
C ILE A 323 -13.03 -14.23 -21.82
N ASN A 324 -14.03 -14.54 -20.99
CA ASN A 324 -14.35 -15.92 -20.61
C ASN A 324 -15.04 -16.71 -21.73
N ARG A 325 -15.70 -16.06 -22.68
CA ARG A 325 -16.20 -16.72 -23.90
C ARG A 325 -15.08 -17.17 -24.83
N HIS A 326 -13.92 -16.52 -24.80
CA HIS A 326 -12.77 -16.80 -25.66
C HIS A 326 -11.60 -17.36 -24.83
N MET A 327 -11.82 -18.53 -24.22
CA MET A 327 -10.86 -19.11 -23.26
C MET A 327 -9.47 -19.35 -23.86
N ILE A 328 -9.36 -19.74 -25.13
CA ILE A 328 -8.07 -19.96 -25.78
C ILE A 328 -7.32 -18.64 -25.92
N THR A 329 -7.99 -17.62 -26.48
CA THR A 329 -7.44 -16.26 -26.61
C THR A 329 -7.03 -15.69 -25.25
N ARG A 330 -7.82 -15.94 -24.19
CA ARG A 330 -7.49 -15.55 -22.81
C ARG A 330 -6.17 -16.14 -22.33
N GLU A 331 -5.95 -17.45 -22.51
CA GLU A 331 -4.72 -18.09 -22.06
C GLU A 331 -3.52 -17.64 -22.92
N GLU A 332 -3.69 -17.44 -24.23
CA GLU A 332 -2.65 -16.86 -25.08
C GLU A 332 -2.29 -15.44 -24.65
N LEU A 333 -3.26 -14.59 -24.34
CA LEU A 333 -3.01 -13.26 -23.78
C LEU A 333 -2.17 -13.31 -22.50
N ARG A 334 -2.42 -14.28 -21.62
CA ARG A 334 -1.63 -14.46 -20.40
C ARG A 334 -0.19 -14.82 -20.66
N GLU A 335 0.07 -15.63 -21.69
CA GLU A 335 1.43 -15.98 -22.10
C GLU A 335 2.18 -14.75 -22.64
N TYR A 336 1.54 -13.90 -23.43
CA TYR A 336 2.15 -12.67 -23.94
C TYR A 336 2.28 -11.56 -22.90
N LEU A 337 1.41 -11.51 -21.90
CA LEU A 337 1.49 -10.55 -20.80
C LEU A 337 2.63 -10.90 -19.83
N ASN A 338 2.93 -12.19 -19.64
CA ASN A 338 3.90 -12.64 -18.64
C ASN A 338 5.32 -12.07 -18.80
N PRO A 339 5.91 -11.94 -20.01
CA PRO A 339 7.25 -11.38 -20.19
C PRO A 339 7.28 -9.83 -20.20
N ILE A 340 6.15 -9.16 -20.08
CA ILE A 340 6.10 -7.69 -20.06
C ILE A 340 6.59 -7.18 -18.71
N TYR A 341 7.66 -6.40 -18.74
CA TYR A 341 8.18 -5.68 -17.58
C TYR A 341 7.29 -4.49 -17.21
N ASP A 342 7.59 -3.87 -16.08
CA ASP A 342 6.90 -2.67 -15.61
C ASP A 342 7.21 -1.45 -16.50
N LEU A 343 6.43 -1.28 -17.55
CA LEU A 343 6.61 -0.19 -18.52
C LEU A 343 6.45 1.19 -17.90
N GLU A 344 5.59 1.34 -16.89
CA GLU A 344 5.40 2.62 -16.20
C GLU A 344 6.68 3.04 -15.48
N ARG A 345 7.29 2.14 -14.71
CA ARG A 345 8.54 2.41 -14.00
C ARG A 345 9.75 2.46 -14.93
N LEU A 346 9.75 1.68 -16.00
CA LEU A 346 10.82 1.72 -17.00
C LEU A 346 10.86 3.07 -17.74
N ILE A 347 9.73 3.57 -18.23
CA ILE A 347 9.70 4.86 -18.93
C ILE A 347 10.06 6.04 -17.99
N THR A 348 9.69 5.96 -16.74
CA THR A 348 10.13 6.94 -15.74
C THR A 348 11.66 6.97 -15.62
N ARG A 349 12.32 5.81 -15.51
CA ARG A 349 13.78 5.74 -15.48
C ARG A 349 14.43 6.29 -16.75
N VAL A 350 13.83 6.03 -17.91
CA VAL A 350 14.29 6.59 -19.20
C VAL A 350 14.21 8.11 -19.18
N THR A 351 13.10 8.68 -18.75
CA THR A 351 12.85 10.12 -18.66
C THR A 351 13.79 10.81 -17.63
N TYR A 352 14.07 10.11 -16.52
CA TYR A 352 15.01 10.56 -15.47
C TYR A 352 16.50 10.42 -15.88
N MET A 353 16.79 9.95 -17.09
CA MET A 353 18.15 9.67 -17.53
C MET A 353 18.91 8.66 -16.66
N SER A 354 18.22 7.90 -15.84
CA SER A 354 18.78 6.87 -14.94
C SER A 354 18.72 5.45 -15.53
N ALA A 355 18.03 5.26 -16.66
CA ALA A 355 17.94 3.98 -17.33
C ALA A 355 19.32 3.51 -17.85
N ASN A 356 19.62 2.25 -17.62
CA ASN A 356 20.80 1.56 -18.13
C ASN A 356 20.48 0.79 -19.43
N PRO A 357 21.50 0.26 -20.13
CA PRO A 357 21.26 -0.45 -21.40
C PRO A 357 20.38 -1.69 -21.27
N ARG A 358 20.43 -2.40 -20.14
CA ARG A 358 19.55 -3.57 -19.89
C ARG A 358 18.09 -3.17 -19.70
N ASP A 359 17.84 -1.97 -19.15
CA ASP A 359 16.49 -1.42 -19.06
C ASP A 359 15.90 -1.19 -20.45
N LEU A 360 16.69 -0.72 -21.42
CA LEU A 360 16.25 -0.56 -22.81
C LEU A 360 15.95 -1.91 -23.48
N ILE A 361 16.75 -2.94 -23.21
CA ILE A 361 16.45 -4.30 -23.69
C ILE A 361 15.18 -4.86 -23.05
N ALA A 362 14.99 -4.67 -21.75
CA ALA A 362 13.75 -5.06 -21.07
C ALA A 362 12.53 -4.33 -21.66
N PHE A 363 12.68 -3.04 -21.96
CA PHE A 363 11.65 -2.26 -22.66
C PHE A 363 11.38 -2.80 -24.07
N LYS A 364 12.42 -3.06 -24.87
CA LYS A 364 12.29 -3.68 -26.21
C LYS A 364 11.50 -5.00 -26.14
N ASN A 365 11.92 -5.90 -25.24
CA ASN A 365 11.28 -7.21 -25.10
C ASN A 365 9.80 -7.08 -24.69
N SER A 366 9.49 -6.10 -23.85
CA SER A 366 8.11 -5.83 -23.42
C SER A 366 7.25 -5.32 -24.57
N ILE A 367 7.71 -4.31 -25.30
CA ILE A 367 6.92 -3.75 -26.41
C ILE A 367 6.83 -4.73 -27.60
N GLY A 368 7.79 -5.66 -27.72
CA GLY A 368 7.73 -6.75 -28.71
C GLY A 368 6.54 -7.70 -28.51
N MET A 369 5.94 -7.73 -27.32
CA MET A 369 4.73 -8.52 -27.02
C MET A 369 3.42 -7.79 -27.42
N LEU A 370 3.47 -6.50 -27.70
CA LEU A 370 2.28 -5.69 -27.99
C LEU A 370 1.59 -6.06 -29.32
N PRO A 371 2.28 -6.26 -30.44
CA PRO A 371 1.64 -6.63 -31.70
C PRO A 371 0.78 -7.90 -31.61
N PRO A 372 1.26 -9.04 -31.07
CA PRO A 372 0.43 -10.23 -30.93
C PRO A 372 -0.74 -10.03 -29.96
N ILE A 373 -0.56 -9.28 -28.86
CA ILE A 373 -1.64 -8.95 -27.95
C ILE A 373 -2.71 -8.13 -28.66
N LYS A 374 -2.32 -7.13 -29.44
CA LYS A 374 -3.23 -6.28 -30.20
C LYS A 374 -4.03 -7.07 -31.24
N THR A 375 -3.42 -8.06 -31.90
CA THR A 375 -4.09 -8.98 -32.80
C THR A 375 -5.09 -9.86 -32.08
N LEU A 376 -4.74 -10.42 -30.94
CA LEU A 376 -5.67 -11.23 -30.11
C LEU A 376 -6.87 -10.44 -29.61
N LEU A 377 -6.70 -9.14 -29.39
CA LEU A 377 -7.80 -8.25 -28.96
C LEU A 377 -8.86 -8.06 -30.07
N GLU A 378 -8.58 -8.41 -31.32
CA GLU A 378 -9.57 -8.39 -32.43
C GLU A 378 -10.69 -9.42 -32.25
N ASP A 379 -10.44 -10.48 -31.47
CA ASP A 379 -11.43 -11.51 -31.16
C ASP A 379 -12.58 -11.01 -30.27
N PHE A 380 -12.42 -9.87 -29.60
CA PHE A 380 -13.38 -9.35 -28.64
C PHE A 380 -14.24 -8.23 -29.22
N ASP A 381 -15.50 -8.18 -28.77
CA ASP A 381 -16.51 -7.25 -29.29
C ASP A 381 -16.91 -6.15 -28.29
N THR A 382 -16.58 -6.30 -27.01
CA THR A 382 -16.99 -5.35 -25.97
C THR A 382 -16.29 -4.00 -26.09
N GLU A 383 -17.01 -2.92 -25.78
CA GLU A 383 -16.56 -1.54 -25.88
C GLU A 383 -15.22 -1.32 -25.13
N LEU A 384 -15.13 -1.80 -23.89
CA LEU A 384 -13.94 -1.61 -23.06
C LEU A 384 -12.69 -2.29 -23.63
N LEU A 385 -12.83 -3.49 -24.19
CA LEU A 385 -11.71 -4.19 -24.81
C LEU A 385 -11.29 -3.54 -26.14
N LYS A 386 -12.22 -2.96 -26.89
CA LYS A 386 -11.93 -2.14 -28.08
C LYS A 386 -11.24 -0.84 -27.73
N GLU A 387 -11.63 -0.18 -26.63
CA GLU A 387 -10.92 0.99 -26.10
C GLU A 387 -9.48 0.62 -25.74
N ILE A 388 -9.26 -0.49 -25.04
CA ILE A 388 -7.93 -0.98 -24.67
C ILE A 388 -7.10 -1.25 -25.94
N GLN A 389 -7.67 -1.89 -26.95
CA GLN A 389 -6.98 -2.14 -28.23
C GLN A 389 -6.58 -0.83 -28.93
N THR A 390 -7.47 0.17 -28.93
CA THR A 390 -7.21 1.48 -29.54
C THR A 390 -6.14 2.26 -28.79
N ASP A 391 -6.14 2.20 -27.46
CA ASP A 391 -5.19 2.90 -26.61
C ASP A 391 -3.81 2.24 -26.62
N MET A 392 -3.72 0.97 -27.00
CA MET A 392 -2.48 0.20 -27.08
C MET A 392 -1.77 0.51 -28.40
N ASP A 393 -0.65 1.20 -28.32
CA ASP A 393 0.24 1.45 -29.46
C ASP A 393 1.26 0.32 -29.56
N SER A 394 1.54 -0.17 -30.77
CA SER A 394 2.51 -1.23 -30.99
C SER A 394 3.96 -0.77 -30.77
N LEU A 395 4.21 0.55 -30.81
CA LEU A 395 5.54 1.18 -30.62
C LEU A 395 6.65 0.56 -31.47
N GLU A 396 6.31 0.12 -32.69
CA GLU A 396 7.18 -0.68 -33.55
C GLU A 396 8.46 0.07 -33.92
N GLU A 397 8.38 1.37 -34.15
CA GLU A 397 9.54 2.21 -34.46
C GLU A 397 10.53 2.28 -33.29
N LEU A 398 10.04 2.24 -32.02
CA LEU A 398 10.91 2.20 -30.84
C LEU A 398 11.53 0.82 -30.66
N TYR A 399 10.79 -0.24 -30.94
CA TYR A 399 11.33 -1.60 -30.98
C TYR A 399 12.48 -1.69 -31.97
N GLN A 400 12.27 -1.25 -33.21
CA GLN A 400 13.27 -1.28 -34.27
C GLN A 400 14.50 -0.42 -33.92
N LEU A 401 14.29 0.74 -33.34
CA LEU A 401 15.38 1.63 -32.89
C LEU A 401 16.29 0.93 -31.89
N ILE A 402 15.72 0.31 -30.85
CA ILE A 402 16.51 -0.36 -29.81
C ILE A 402 17.15 -1.61 -30.38
N ASP A 403 16.42 -2.39 -31.18
CA ASP A 403 16.90 -3.61 -31.78
C ASP A 403 18.08 -3.36 -32.74
N ALA A 404 18.05 -2.27 -33.50
CA ALA A 404 19.16 -1.89 -34.37
C ALA A 404 20.37 -1.32 -33.63
N SER A 405 20.16 -0.66 -32.47
CA SER A 405 21.20 0.15 -31.83
C SER A 405 21.87 -0.53 -30.64
N ILE A 406 21.13 -1.23 -29.80
CA ILE A 406 21.65 -1.74 -28.52
C ILE A 406 21.99 -3.22 -28.60
N MET A 407 23.14 -3.62 -28.02
CA MET A 407 23.53 -5.02 -27.92
C MET A 407 22.47 -5.85 -27.17
N GLU A 408 22.30 -7.14 -27.56
CA GLU A 408 21.32 -8.03 -26.89
C GLU A 408 21.67 -8.30 -25.42
N GLU A 409 22.94 -8.43 -25.10
CA GLU A 409 23.43 -8.62 -23.74
C GLU A 409 24.41 -7.49 -23.39
N PRO A 410 23.89 -6.27 -23.15
CA PRO A 410 24.75 -5.15 -22.85
C PRO A 410 25.26 -5.21 -21.41
N PRO A 411 26.41 -4.56 -21.10
CA PRO A 411 26.87 -4.38 -19.74
C PRO A 411 25.86 -3.54 -18.94
N ILE A 412 25.95 -3.60 -17.61
CA ILE A 412 25.11 -2.77 -16.73
C ILE A 412 25.57 -1.31 -16.79
N SER A 413 26.89 -1.10 -16.75
CA SER A 413 27.44 0.25 -16.71
C SER A 413 27.55 0.84 -18.13
N VAL A 414 27.04 2.05 -18.27
CA VAL A 414 27.08 2.83 -19.53
C VAL A 414 28.50 3.31 -19.91
N ARG A 415 29.48 3.15 -19.03
CA ARG A 415 30.87 3.56 -19.23
C ARG A 415 31.86 2.41 -19.45
N GLU A 416 31.37 1.19 -19.62
CA GLU A 416 32.21 0.02 -19.87
C GLU A 416 32.46 -0.22 -21.35
N GLY A 417 31.71 0.40 -22.25
CA GLY A 417 31.72 0.14 -23.69
C GLY A 417 30.97 -1.17 -24.05
N GLY A 418 30.82 -1.45 -25.33
CA GLY A 418 30.09 -2.61 -25.82
C GLY A 418 28.57 -2.45 -25.72
N LEU A 419 28.07 -1.22 -25.83
CA LEU A 419 26.66 -0.88 -25.72
C LEU A 419 25.96 -0.99 -27.09
N ILE A 420 26.63 -0.59 -28.16
CA ILE A 420 26.06 -0.37 -29.49
C ILE A 420 26.33 -1.57 -30.39
N LYS A 421 25.33 -1.99 -31.16
CA LYS A 421 25.46 -3.07 -32.15
C LYS A 421 26.40 -2.70 -33.32
N ASP A 422 27.05 -3.69 -33.88
CA ASP A 422 27.84 -3.55 -35.09
C ASP A 422 26.94 -3.13 -36.26
N GLY A 423 27.42 -2.19 -37.08
CA GLY A 423 26.66 -1.68 -38.22
C GLY A 423 25.68 -0.55 -37.91
N TYR A 424 25.46 -0.19 -36.63
CA TYR A 424 24.60 0.94 -36.27
C TYR A 424 25.24 2.30 -36.55
N ASN A 425 26.55 2.42 -36.30
CA ASN A 425 27.31 3.64 -36.56
C ASN A 425 28.71 3.34 -37.10
N GLU A 426 29.04 3.93 -38.27
CA GLU A 426 30.31 3.69 -38.93
C GLU A 426 31.55 4.06 -38.09
N ASN A 427 31.47 5.08 -37.27
CA ASN A 427 32.58 5.48 -36.42
C ASN A 427 32.79 4.51 -35.22
N VAL A 428 31.70 3.94 -34.68
CA VAL A 428 31.80 2.87 -33.68
C VAL A 428 32.51 1.66 -34.27
N ASP A 429 32.11 1.23 -35.44
CA ASP A 429 32.72 0.08 -36.14
C ASP A 429 34.20 0.34 -36.43
N LYS A 430 34.53 1.55 -36.87
CA LYS A 430 35.89 1.98 -37.12
C LYS A 430 36.79 1.92 -35.87
N TYR A 431 36.29 2.48 -34.74
CA TYR A 431 37.07 2.45 -33.48
C TYR A 431 37.15 1.03 -32.88
N ARG A 432 36.11 0.22 -33.04
CA ARG A 432 36.11 -1.19 -32.61
C ARG A 432 37.10 -2.03 -33.43
N HIS A 433 37.16 -1.79 -34.71
CA HIS A 433 38.14 -2.41 -35.61
C HIS A 433 39.58 -2.02 -35.23
N ALA A 434 39.80 -0.72 -34.99
CA ALA A 434 41.09 -0.24 -34.52
C ALA A 434 41.55 -0.89 -33.19
N LYS A 435 40.64 -1.12 -32.28
CA LYS A 435 40.89 -1.82 -31.00
C LYS A 435 41.24 -3.29 -31.23
N THR A 436 40.61 -3.96 -32.19
CA THR A 436 40.85 -5.37 -32.51
C THR A 436 42.17 -5.56 -33.27
N GLU A 437 42.43 -4.74 -34.29
CA GLU A 437 43.70 -4.71 -35.01
C GLU A 437 44.86 -4.30 -34.13
N GLY A 438 44.62 -3.43 -33.13
CA GLY A 438 45.63 -3.04 -32.14
C GLY A 438 46.22 -4.23 -31.39
N LYS A 439 45.44 -5.26 -31.06
CA LYS A 439 45.99 -6.52 -30.49
C LYS A 439 46.88 -7.27 -31.46
N THR A 440 46.52 -7.28 -32.72
CA THR A 440 47.32 -7.90 -33.80
C THR A 440 48.63 -7.11 -34.00
N TRP A 441 48.56 -5.78 -34.07
CA TRP A 441 49.73 -4.91 -34.17
C TRP A 441 50.70 -5.06 -33.01
N LEU A 442 50.18 -5.17 -31.76
CA LEU A 442 50.99 -5.45 -30.58
C LEU A 442 51.68 -6.82 -30.64
N ALA A 443 50.96 -7.85 -31.13
CA ALA A 443 51.54 -9.18 -31.32
C ALA A 443 52.59 -9.21 -32.41
N GLU A 444 52.37 -8.46 -33.51
CA GLU A 444 53.34 -8.28 -34.60
C GLU A 444 54.57 -7.52 -34.13
N LEU A 445 54.40 -6.45 -33.36
CA LEU A 445 55.51 -5.71 -32.75
C LEU A 445 56.26 -6.60 -31.75
N GLU A 446 55.59 -7.37 -30.94
CA GLU A 446 56.22 -8.35 -30.05
C GLU A 446 57.08 -9.37 -30.81
N ALA A 447 56.54 -9.93 -31.87
CA ALA A 447 57.24 -10.87 -32.75
C ALA A 447 58.45 -10.21 -33.43
N LYS A 448 58.29 -9.02 -34.01
CA LYS A 448 59.31 -8.21 -34.65
C LYS A 448 60.45 -7.85 -33.68
N GLU A 449 60.12 -7.39 -32.51
CA GLU A 449 61.11 -7.02 -31.47
C GLU A 449 61.81 -8.28 -30.92
N ARG A 450 61.09 -9.42 -30.82
CA ARG A 450 61.65 -10.70 -30.41
C ARG A 450 62.69 -11.25 -31.42
N GLU A 451 62.39 -11.14 -32.71
CA GLU A 451 63.31 -11.53 -33.79
C GLU A 451 64.52 -10.59 -33.88
N LYS A 452 64.28 -9.25 -33.75
CA LYS A 452 65.31 -8.24 -33.85
C LYS A 452 66.29 -8.26 -32.68
N THR A 453 65.83 -8.52 -31.49
CA THR A 453 66.62 -8.50 -30.25
C THR A 453 67.16 -9.87 -29.85
N GLY A 454 66.62 -10.96 -30.37
CA GLY A 454 66.97 -12.32 -29.95
C GLY A 454 66.45 -12.73 -28.57
N ILE A 455 65.66 -11.88 -27.93
CA ILE A 455 65.10 -12.12 -26.58
C ILE A 455 63.87 -13.04 -26.70
N LYS A 456 64.03 -14.33 -26.51
CA LYS A 456 62.99 -15.35 -26.70
C LYS A 456 61.75 -15.22 -25.85
N ASN A 457 61.87 -14.63 -24.66
CA ASN A 457 60.75 -14.47 -23.70
C ASN A 457 60.25 -13.03 -23.59
N LEU A 458 60.57 -12.16 -24.55
CA LEU A 458 60.01 -10.83 -24.65
C LEU A 458 58.49 -10.90 -24.76
N LYS A 459 57.77 -10.15 -23.91
CA LYS A 459 56.31 -10.07 -23.95
C LYS A 459 55.86 -8.63 -23.78
N ILE A 460 54.89 -8.23 -24.57
CA ILE A 460 54.17 -6.99 -24.38
C ILE A 460 53.05 -7.26 -23.36
N LYS A 461 53.02 -6.49 -22.28
CA LYS A 461 51.99 -6.53 -21.23
C LYS A 461 51.45 -5.15 -21.00
N PHE A 462 50.26 -5.09 -20.36
CA PHE A 462 49.57 -3.88 -19.99
C PHE A 462 49.48 -3.70 -18.48
N ASN A 463 49.64 -2.47 -18.01
CA ASN A 463 49.39 -2.09 -16.62
C ASN A 463 48.68 -0.76 -16.60
N LYS A 464 47.61 -0.63 -15.79
CA LYS A 464 46.79 0.61 -15.69
C LYS A 464 47.59 1.88 -15.37
N VAL A 465 48.71 1.74 -14.66
CA VAL A 465 49.55 2.88 -14.27
C VAL A 465 50.57 3.27 -15.32
N PHE A 466 51.17 2.29 -16.00
CA PHE A 466 52.30 2.48 -16.90
C PHE A 466 51.98 2.30 -18.39
N GLY A 467 50.76 1.85 -18.72
CA GLY A 467 50.37 1.51 -20.09
C GLY A 467 50.94 0.19 -20.58
N TYR A 468 51.17 0.09 -21.89
CA TYR A 468 51.86 -1.05 -22.50
C TYR A 468 53.36 -0.97 -22.28
N TYR A 469 53.96 -2.14 -21.99
CA TYR A 469 55.41 -2.25 -21.79
C TYR A 469 55.93 -3.61 -22.27
N LEU A 470 57.20 -3.62 -22.66
CA LEU A 470 57.98 -4.80 -22.98
C LEU A 470 58.59 -5.35 -21.68
N GLU A 471 58.26 -6.58 -21.33
CA GLU A 471 58.86 -7.27 -20.16
C GLU A 471 60.01 -8.15 -20.59
N VAL A 472 61.18 -7.90 -20.05
CA VAL A 472 62.43 -8.63 -20.29
C VAL A 472 62.89 -9.21 -18.95
N THR A 473 63.11 -10.52 -18.89
CA THR A 473 63.69 -11.13 -17.68
C THR A 473 65.15 -10.79 -17.53
N ASN A 474 65.65 -10.74 -16.30
CA ASN A 474 67.05 -10.38 -15.99
C ASN A 474 68.10 -11.22 -16.72
N SER A 475 67.79 -12.43 -17.15
CA SER A 475 68.64 -13.31 -17.93
C SER A 475 68.94 -12.85 -19.35
N TYR A 476 68.18 -11.90 -19.88
CA TYR A 476 68.32 -11.33 -21.23
C TYR A 476 68.60 -9.84 -21.22
N ARG A 477 68.99 -9.28 -20.07
CA ARG A 477 69.23 -7.84 -19.89
C ARG A 477 70.35 -7.31 -20.84
N ASP A 478 71.39 -8.10 -21.07
CA ASP A 478 72.52 -7.71 -21.92
C ASP A 478 72.19 -7.67 -23.41
N LEU A 479 71.01 -8.21 -23.82
CA LEU A 479 70.51 -8.19 -25.19
C LEU A 479 69.52 -7.03 -25.44
N VAL A 480 69.27 -6.19 -24.44
CA VAL A 480 68.34 -5.06 -24.55
C VAL A 480 69.00 -3.94 -25.38
N PRO A 481 68.38 -3.51 -26.50
CA PRO A 481 68.94 -2.45 -27.35
C PRO A 481 68.86 -1.08 -26.70
N ASP A 482 69.72 -0.11 -27.11
CA ASP A 482 69.76 1.24 -26.61
C ASP A 482 68.46 2.05 -26.81
N TYR A 483 67.62 1.70 -27.80
CA TYR A 483 66.34 2.36 -28.04
C TYR A 483 65.19 1.89 -27.09
N PHE A 484 65.41 0.87 -26.25
CA PHE A 484 64.51 0.49 -25.18
C PHE A 484 64.71 1.45 -24.01
N THR A 485 63.67 2.24 -23.71
CA THR A 485 63.68 3.12 -22.55
C THR A 485 63.15 2.39 -21.32
N ARG A 486 63.98 2.21 -20.30
CA ARG A 486 63.61 1.55 -19.05
C ARG A 486 62.59 2.38 -18.27
N LYS A 487 61.51 1.75 -17.87
CA LYS A 487 60.43 2.35 -17.02
C LYS A 487 60.48 1.86 -15.60
N GLN A 488 60.69 0.57 -15.36
CA GLN A 488 60.64 -0.01 -14.03
C GLN A 488 61.56 -1.25 -13.96
N THR A 489 62.21 -1.42 -12.84
CA THR A 489 62.97 -2.62 -12.46
C THR A 489 62.18 -3.42 -11.44
N LEU A 490 61.98 -4.71 -11.71
CA LEU A 490 61.36 -5.71 -10.82
C LEU A 490 62.42 -6.70 -10.33
N ALA A 491 62.07 -7.51 -9.35
CA ALA A 491 63.00 -8.50 -8.78
C ALA A 491 63.57 -9.50 -9.86
N ASN A 492 62.73 -9.92 -10.84
CA ASN A 492 63.08 -10.96 -11.82
C ASN A 492 63.01 -10.46 -13.28
N ALA A 493 62.63 -9.19 -13.53
CA ALA A 493 62.47 -8.65 -14.89
C ALA A 493 62.55 -7.13 -14.86
N GLU A 494 62.83 -6.55 -16.03
CA GLU A 494 62.75 -5.10 -16.27
C GLU A 494 61.67 -4.78 -17.30
N ARG A 495 61.05 -3.61 -17.15
CA ARG A 495 59.98 -3.12 -18.02
C ARG A 495 60.51 -1.98 -18.88
N TYR A 496 60.29 -2.10 -20.18
CA TYR A 496 60.78 -1.14 -21.16
C TYR A 496 59.64 -0.61 -22.03
N ILE A 497 59.85 0.52 -22.64
CA ILE A 497 59.04 1.09 -23.72
C ILE A 497 59.90 1.38 -24.94
N THR A 498 59.31 1.34 -26.10
CA THR A 498 59.94 1.80 -27.37
C THR A 498 59.07 2.93 -27.95
N PRO A 499 59.62 3.79 -28.81
CA PRO A 499 58.85 4.81 -29.50
C PRO A 499 57.69 4.21 -30.29
N GLU A 500 57.90 3.08 -31.00
CA GLU A 500 56.91 2.38 -31.78
C GLU A 500 55.78 1.80 -30.89
N LEU A 501 56.12 1.23 -29.72
CA LEU A 501 55.13 0.77 -28.74
C LEU A 501 54.31 1.95 -28.17
N LYS A 502 54.95 3.10 -27.97
CA LYS A 502 54.26 4.30 -27.47
C LYS A 502 53.27 4.87 -28.48
N GLU A 503 53.63 4.90 -29.78
CA GLU A 503 52.75 5.33 -30.86
C GLU A 503 51.52 4.38 -30.97
N LEU A 504 51.75 3.06 -30.91
CA LEU A 504 50.68 2.07 -30.90
C LEU A 504 49.78 2.20 -29.67
N GLU A 505 50.36 2.44 -28.49
CA GLU A 505 49.61 2.68 -27.27
C GLU A 505 48.68 3.90 -27.42
N ASP A 506 49.19 5.01 -27.90
CA ASP A 506 48.41 6.25 -28.06
C ASP A 506 47.28 6.07 -29.11
N MET A 507 47.50 5.25 -30.14
CA MET A 507 46.44 4.90 -31.09
C MET A 507 45.39 3.97 -30.48
N ILE A 508 45.78 2.93 -29.78
CA ILE A 508 44.86 1.94 -29.20
C ILE A 508 44.03 2.56 -28.06
N LEU A 509 44.66 3.21 -27.09
CA LEU A 509 43.98 3.84 -25.96
C LEU A 509 43.12 5.02 -26.40
N GLY A 510 43.61 5.83 -27.37
CA GLY A 510 42.81 6.92 -27.94
C GLY A 510 41.59 6.42 -28.72
N ALA A 511 41.66 5.27 -29.39
CA ALA A 511 40.50 4.67 -30.04
C ALA A 511 39.51 4.09 -29.00
N GLU A 512 39.99 3.50 -27.92
CA GLU A 512 39.15 2.95 -26.83
C GLU A 512 38.37 4.04 -26.12
N ASP A 513 39.03 5.13 -25.70
CA ASP A 513 38.36 6.26 -25.05
C ASP A 513 37.32 6.93 -25.97
N LYS A 514 37.64 7.08 -27.26
CA LYS A 514 36.72 7.62 -28.29
C LYS A 514 35.53 6.68 -28.51
N LEU A 515 35.77 5.35 -28.55
CA LEU A 515 34.73 4.35 -28.68
C LEU A 515 33.75 4.41 -27.52
N ILE A 516 34.24 4.37 -26.27
CA ILE A 516 33.40 4.39 -25.06
C ILE A 516 32.57 5.67 -25.00
N ASN A 517 33.18 6.82 -25.31
CA ASN A 517 32.44 8.09 -25.28
C ASN A 517 31.38 8.16 -26.40
N LEU A 518 31.71 7.69 -27.61
CA LEU A 518 30.76 7.68 -28.71
C LEU A 518 29.58 6.71 -28.45
N GLU A 519 29.87 5.51 -27.94
CA GLU A 519 28.82 4.55 -27.55
C GLU A 519 27.92 5.11 -26.47
N TYR A 520 28.45 5.84 -25.48
CA TYR A 520 27.67 6.53 -24.48
C TYR A 520 26.78 7.62 -25.09
N ASP A 521 27.32 8.45 -25.99
CA ASP A 521 26.55 9.54 -26.62
C ASP A 521 25.40 8.97 -27.46
N LEU A 522 25.66 7.89 -28.23
CA LEU A 522 24.65 7.21 -29.03
C LEU A 522 23.59 6.53 -28.13
N PHE A 523 23.98 5.94 -27.02
CA PHE A 523 23.06 5.40 -26.02
C PHE A 523 22.16 6.51 -25.47
N CYS A 524 22.71 7.66 -25.11
CA CYS A 524 21.95 8.82 -24.66
C CYS A 524 20.96 9.32 -25.72
N GLU A 525 21.36 9.33 -27.01
CA GLU A 525 20.49 9.71 -28.11
C GLU A 525 19.29 8.75 -28.22
N VAL A 526 19.53 7.43 -28.19
CA VAL A 526 18.47 6.41 -28.21
C VAL A 526 17.53 6.59 -27.03
N ARG A 527 18.07 6.75 -25.81
CA ARG A 527 17.29 6.98 -24.59
C ARG A 527 16.42 8.24 -24.71
N ASN A 528 16.97 9.35 -25.22
CA ASN A 528 16.25 10.61 -25.37
C ASN A 528 15.12 10.49 -26.41
N ARG A 529 15.32 9.74 -27.50
CA ARG A 529 14.26 9.47 -28.48
C ARG A 529 13.10 8.67 -27.87
N ILE A 530 13.39 7.71 -27.00
CA ILE A 530 12.36 6.97 -26.26
C ILE A 530 11.65 7.90 -25.27
N ALA A 531 12.40 8.73 -24.55
CA ALA A 531 11.83 9.70 -23.58
C ALA A 531 10.87 10.69 -24.26
N ALA A 532 11.11 11.09 -25.50
CA ALA A 532 10.23 11.97 -26.24
C ALA A 532 8.83 11.39 -26.47
N GLU A 533 8.70 10.05 -26.45
CA GLU A 533 7.44 9.34 -26.67
C GLU A 533 6.75 8.91 -25.35
N VAL A 534 7.11 9.53 -24.22
CA VAL A 534 6.64 9.17 -22.88
C VAL A 534 5.11 9.06 -22.79
N VAL A 535 4.38 10.00 -23.38
CA VAL A 535 2.89 10.03 -23.31
C VAL A 535 2.27 8.81 -24.01
N ARG A 536 2.79 8.45 -25.19
CA ARG A 536 2.34 7.25 -25.96
C ARG A 536 2.63 5.97 -25.18
N ILE A 537 3.82 5.89 -24.60
CA ILE A 537 4.26 4.71 -23.82
C ILE A 537 3.40 4.58 -22.54
N GLN A 538 3.14 5.66 -21.82
CA GLN A 538 2.28 5.65 -20.64
C GLN A 538 0.84 5.24 -20.97
N LYS A 539 0.28 5.75 -22.07
CA LYS A 539 -1.05 5.35 -22.54
C LYS A 539 -1.11 3.85 -22.83
N THR A 540 -0.11 3.32 -23.51
CA THR A 540 0.03 1.89 -23.80
C THR A 540 0.19 1.07 -22.53
N ALA A 541 1.02 1.51 -21.57
CA ALA A 541 1.21 0.84 -20.29
C ALA A 541 -0.11 0.75 -19.48
N LYS A 542 -0.90 1.83 -19.47
CA LYS A 542 -2.24 1.82 -18.85
C LYS A 542 -3.21 0.87 -19.56
N ALA A 543 -3.15 0.78 -20.88
CA ALA A 543 -3.94 -0.21 -21.64
C ALA A 543 -3.56 -1.65 -21.31
N VAL A 544 -2.27 -1.94 -21.20
CA VAL A 544 -1.76 -3.27 -20.76
C VAL A 544 -2.21 -3.58 -19.33
N ALA A 545 -2.12 -2.62 -18.41
CA ALA A 545 -2.56 -2.78 -17.03
C ALA A 545 -4.06 -3.10 -16.94
N LYS A 546 -4.90 -2.40 -17.69
CA LYS A 546 -6.35 -2.66 -17.78
C LYS A 546 -6.62 -4.08 -18.31
N LEU A 547 -6.00 -4.45 -19.43
CA LEU A 547 -6.16 -5.78 -20.02
C LEU A 547 -5.80 -6.87 -19.02
N ASP A 548 -4.64 -6.78 -18.38
CA ASP A 548 -4.15 -7.74 -17.41
C ASP A 548 -5.09 -7.86 -16.20
N THR A 549 -5.63 -6.74 -15.72
CA THR A 549 -6.62 -6.70 -14.65
C THR A 549 -7.89 -7.47 -15.01
N PHE A 550 -8.47 -7.22 -16.20
CA PHE A 550 -9.68 -7.90 -16.63
C PHE A 550 -9.45 -9.39 -16.95
N VAL A 551 -8.32 -9.73 -17.51
CA VAL A 551 -7.90 -11.12 -17.69
C VAL A 551 -7.76 -11.83 -16.34
N SER A 552 -7.17 -11.19 -15.33
CA SER A 552 -7.08 -11.71 -13.97
C SER A 552 -8.46 -12.00 -13.38
N LEU A 553 -9.38 -11.02 -13.44
CA LEU A 553 -10.74 -11.17 -12.92
C LEU A 553 -11.52 -12.26 -13.67
N ALA A 554 -11.33 -12.38 -14.98
CA ALA A 554 -11.94 -13.43 -15.80
C ALA A 554 -11.45 -14.83 -15.42
N VAL A 555 -10.14 -14.99 -15.23
CA VAL A 555 -9.53 -16.26 -14.79
C VAL A 555 -10.04 -16.67 -13.42
N VAL A 556 -10.09 -15.74 -12.47
CA VAL A 556 -10.59 -16.01 -11.11
C VAL A 556 -12.05 -16.41 -11.12
N ALA A 557 -12.88 -15.73 -11.92
CA ALA A 557 -14.29 -16.05 -12.08
C ALA A 557 -14.52 -17.47 -12.64
N ASP A 558 -13.76 -17.85 -13.66
CA ASP A 558 -13.83 -19.18 -14.29
C ASP A 558 -13.34 -20.27 -13.34
N GLN A 559 -12.15 -20.11 -12.76
CA GLN A 559 -11.56 -21.12 -11.86
C GLN A 559 -12.37 -21.38 -10.58
N ASN A 560 -13.08 -20.38 -10.08
CA ASN A 560 -13.82 -20.48 -8.82
C ASN A 560 -15.35 -20.54 -9.02
N ASN A 561 -15.84 -20.70 -10.25
CA ASN A 561 -17.26 -20.73 -10.57
C ASN A 561 -18.03 -19.52 -10.00
N TYR A 562 -17.53 -18.33 -10.27
CA TYR A 562 -18.22 -17.09 -9.92
C TYR A 562 -19.27 -16.74 -10.97
N CYS A 563 -20.38 -16.18 -10.53
CA CYS A 563 -21.45 -15.75 -11.43
C CYS A 563 -21.37 -14.26 -11.72
N ARG A 564 -21.90 -13.85 -12.86
CA ARG A 564 -22.09 -12.44 -13.19
C ARG A 564 -23.25 -11.87 -12.37
N PRO A 565 -23.04 -10.89 -11.47
CA PRO A 565 -24.10 -10.25 -10.72
C PRO A 565 -24.92 -9.30 -11.61
N LYS A 566 -26.22 -9.24 -11.42
CA LYS A 566 -27.11 -8.24 -12.02
C LYS A 566 -27.10 -7.00 -11.12
N ILE A 567 -26.72 -5.87 -11.68
CA ILE A 567 -26.67 -4.60 -10.95
C ILE A 567 -28.02 -3.90 -11.06
N ASN A 568 -28.52 -3.39 -9.94
CA ASN A 568 -29.77 -2.62 -9.90
C ASN A 568 -29.60 -1.34 -9.05
N GLU A 569 -30.51 -0.40 -9.27
CA GLU A 569 -30.57 0.90 -8.57
C GLU A 569 -31.71 0.95 -7.54
N ASN A 570 -32.53 -0.11 -7.44
CA ASN A 570 -33.64 -0.18 -6.50
C ASN A 570 -33.23 -0.65 -5.10
N GLY A 571 -31.95 -0.91 -4.88
CA GLY A 571 -31.38 -1.25 -3.58
C GLY A 571 -31.56 -2.69 -3.13
N VAL A 572 -32.07 -3.60 -3.97
CA VAL A 572 -32.24 -5.03 -3.64
C VAL A 572 -30.91 -5.76 -3.71
N ILE A 573 -30.57 -6.45 -2.62
CA ILE A 573 -29.44 -7.39 -2.54
C ILE A 573 -30.04 -8.79 -2.38
N ASP A 574 -29.95 -9.62 -3.42
CA ASP A 574 -30.44 -10.99 -3.46
C ASP A 574 -29.31 -11.91 -3.94
N ILE A 575 -28.70 -12.62 -3.01
CA ILE A 575 -27.57 -13.52 -3.24
C ILE A 575 -28.03 -14.95 -2.97
N LYS A 576 -27.84 -15.84 -3.93
CA LYS A 576 -28.09 -17.26 -3.78
C LYS A 576 -26.81 -18.05 -3.72
N ASP A 577 -26.72 -18.96 -2.76
CA ASP A 577 -25.54 -19.80 -2.53
C ASP A 577 -24.24 -18.99 -2.45
N GLY A 578 -24.28 -17.87 -1.72
CA GLY A 578 -23.13 -17.02 -1.50
C GLY A 578 -22.02 -17.74 -0.72
N ARG A 579 -20.77 -17.51 -1.13
CA ARG A 579 -19.57 -18.10 -0.54
C ARG A 579 -18.58 -17.02 -0.16
N HIS A 580 -17.76 -17.27 0.85
CA HIS A 580 -16.69 -16.34 1.23
C HIS A 580 -15.45 -16.65 0.39
N PRO A 581 -15.00 -15.75 -0.52
CA PRO A 581 -13.96 -16.08 -1.49
C PRO A 581 -12.61 -16.41 -0.85
N VAL A 582 -12.28 -15.76 0.26
CA VAL A 582 -11.01 -15.98 0.96
C VAL A 582 -11.07 -17.26 1.78
N VAL A 583 -12.12 -17.44 2.58
CA VAL A 583 -12.27 -18.63 3.45
C VAL A 583 -12.35 -19.88 2.59
N GLU A 584 -13.14 -19.86 1.52
CA GLU A 584 -13.26 -20.99 0.57
C GLU A 584 -11.89 -21.40 0.01
N LYS A 585 -11.06 -20.42 -0.37
CA LYS A 585 -9.71 -20.66 -0.92
C LYS A 585 -8.71 -21.15 0.12
N MET A 586 -8.91 -20.80 1.40
CA MET A 586 -8.06 -21.24 2.51
C MET A 586 -8.40 -22.64 3.04
N MET A 587 -9.61 -23.13 2.74
CA MET A 587 -10.06 -24.48 3.12
C MET A 587 -9.43 -25.52 2.18
N ASN A 588 -8.53 -26.36 2.71
CA ASN A 588 -7.74 -27.26 1.88
C ASN A 588 -8.52 -28.47 1.33
N ASN A 589 -9.51 -29.01 2.06
CA ASN A 589 -10.26 -30.20 1.65
C ASN A 589 -11.74 -30.21 2.06
N ASP A 590 -12.21 -29.21 2.78
CA ASP A 590 -13.60 -29.13 3.21
C ASP A 590 -14.44 -28.30 2.22
N MET A 591 -15.69 -28.72 2.00
CA MET A 591 -16.62 -27.92 1.20
C MET A 591 -17.12 -26.73 2.01
N PHE A 592 -17.05 -25.53 1.42
CA PHE A 592 -17.62 -24.32 2.00
C PHE A 592 -19.16 -24.41 1.98
N ILE A 593 -19.82 -24.12 3.08
CA ILE A 593 -21.28 -24.11 3.18
C ILE A 593 -21.82 -22.78 2.67
N ALA A 594 -22.44 -22.80 1.50
CA ALA A 594 -23.02 -21.62 0.88
C ALA A 594 -24.29 -21.16 1.58
N ASN A 595 -24.54 -19.85 1.59
CA ASN A 595 -25.67 -19.21 2.24
C ASN A 595 -26.36 -18.18 1.34
N ASP A 596 -27.67 -18.09 1.46
CA ASP A 596 -28.48 -17.07 0.80
C ASP A 596 -28.50 -15.79 1.62
N THR A 597 -28.60 -14.65 0.95
CA THR A 597 -28.81 -13.34 1.58
C THR A 597 -29.85 -12.55 0.82
N TYR A 598 -30.84 -12.00 1.52
CA TYR A 598 -31.82 -11.11 0.95
C TYR A 598 -32.00 -9.86 1.79
N LEU A 599 -31.73 -8.69 1.22
CA LEU A 599 -31.95 -7.37 1.83
C LEU A 599 -32.62 -6.46 0.82
N ASP A 600 -33.55 -5.62 1.27
CA ASP A 600 -34.21 -4.61 0.44
C ASP A 600 -34.42 -3.30 1.21
N ASN A 601 -34.96 -2.29 0.55
CA ASN A 601 -35.33 -1.01 1.18
C ASN A 601 -36.73 -1.02 1.82
N GLY A 602 -37.42 -2.17 1.79
CA GLY A 602 -38.76 -2.36 2.32
C GLY A 602 -38.77 -3.24 3.57
N ASN A 603 -39.38 -4.42 3.45
CA ASN A 603 -39.67 -5.31 4.59
C ASN A 603 -38.46 -6.14 5.08
N ASN A 604 -37.40 -6.24 4.29
CA ASN A 604 -36.18 -6.99 4.62
C ASN A 604 -34.96 -6.08 4.73
N ARG A 605 -35.07 -5.01 5.50
CA ARG A 605 -34.01 -4.02 5.65
C ARG A 605 -32.94 -4.46 6.61
N ILE A 606 -33.33 -5.05 7.73
CA ILE A 606 -32.44 -5.51 8.78
C ILE A 606 -32.61 -7.01 9.00
N SER A 607 -31.49 -7.73 8.98
CA SER A 607 -31.42 -9.14 9.39
C SER A 607 -30.71 -9.25 10.72
N ILE A 608 -31.45 -9.65 11.77
CA ILE A 608 -30.88 -9.98 13.08
C ILE A 608 -30.44 -11.44 13.04
N ILE A 609 -29.16 -11.70 13.31
CA ILE A 609 -28.58 -13.03 13.19
C ILE A 609 -28.13 -13.49 14.59
N THR A 610 -28.78 -14.52 15.11
CA THR A 610 -28.45 -15.10 16.41
C THR A 610 -27.74 -16.45 16.27
N GLY A 611 -27.09 -16.89 17.34
CA GLY A 611 -26.36 -18.14 17.42
C GLY A 611 -24.97 -17.99 17.99
N PRO A 612 -24.23 -19.08 18.22
CA PRO A 612 -22.91 -19.05 18.86
C PRO A 612 -21.83 -18.46 17.96
N ASN A 613 -20.80 -17.90 18.57
CA ASN A 613 -19.76 -17.14 17.84
C ASN A 613 -18.94 -17.98 16.87
N MET A 614 -18.68 -19.25 17.19
CA MET A 614 -17.90 -20.15 16.33
C MET A 614 -18.69 -20.77 15.18
N ALA A 615 -19.96 -20.46 15.08
CA ALA A 615 -20.82 -21.09 14.08
C ALA A 615 -20.80 -20.45 12.69
N GLY A 616 -20.09 -19.30 12.53
CA GLY A 616 -19.86 -18.67 11.22
C GLY A 616 -20.70 -17.41 10.94
N LYS A 617 -21.34 -16.77 11.95
CA LYS A 617 -22.09 -15.50 11.77
C LYS A 617 -21.26 -14.41 11.12
N SER A 618 -20.10 -14.09 11.72
CA SER A 618 -19.22 -13.03 11.25
C SER A 618 -18.68 -13.31 9.85
N THR A 619 -18.40 -14.59 9.54
CA THR A 619 -17.99 -15.02 8.19
C THR A 619 -19.10 -14.76 7.16
N TYR A 620 -20.33 -15.10 7.49
CA TYR A 620 -21.49 -14.87 6.63
C TYR A 620 -21.74 -13.38 6.36
N MET A 621 -21.65 -12.55 7.38
CA MET A 621 -21.84 -11.10 7.20
C MET A 621 -20.73 -10.46 6.38
N ARG A 622 -19.47 -10.81 6.65
CA ARG A 622 -18.32 -10.34 5.84
C ARG A 622 -18.43 -10.83 4.40
N GLN A 623 -18.82 -12.07 4.19
CA GLN A 623 -19.09 -12.63 2.87
C GLN A 623 -20.07 -11.78 2.07
N THR A 624 -21.19 -11.37 2.67
CA THR A 624 -22.17 -10.52 2.00
C THR A 624 -21.58 -9.18 1.61
N ALA A 625 -20.86 -8.52 2.52
CA ALA A 625 -20.19 -7.26 2.23
C ALA A 625 -19.15 -7.39 1.12
N ILE A 626 -18.35 -8.45 1.12
CA ILE A 626 -17.34 -8.74 0.09
C ILE A 626 -17.99 -9.00 -1.27
N ILE A 627 -19.10 -9.75 -1.32
CA ILE A 627 -19.83 -10.01 -2.58
C ILE A 627 -20.36 -8.70 -3.16
N VAL A 628 -20.95 -7.83 -2.35
CA VAL A 628 -21.41 -6.51 -2.79
C VAL A 628 -20.25 -5.67 -3.30
N LEU A 629 -19.14 -5.64 -2.59
CA LEU A 629 -17.93 -4.92 -2.98
C LEU A 629 -17.37 -5.46 -4.31
N MET A 630 -17.25 -6.78 -4.46
CA MET A 630 -16.79 -7.40 -5.70
C MET A 630 -17.69 -7.07 -6.89
N ALA A 631 -19.01 -7.06 -6.69
CA ALA A 631 -19.95 -6.65 -7.73
C ALA A 631 -19.71 -5.20 -8.19
N GLN A 632 -19.43 -4.30 -7.25
CA GLN A 632 -19.17 -2.87 -7.55
C GLN A 632 -17.74 -2.59 -8.02
N ILE A 633 -16.80 -3.51 -7.84
CA ILE A 633 -15.53 -3.50 -8.58
C ILE A 633 -15.76 -3.73 -10.07
N GLY A 634 -16.87 -4.37 -10.45
CA GLY A 634 -17.15 -4.88 -11.78
C GLY A 634 -16.74 -6.33 -11.98
N SER A 635 -16.39 -7.04 -10.90
CA SER A 635 -16.03 -8.47 -10.90
C SER A 635 -17.28 -9.37 -10.87
N PHE A 636 -17.10 -10.60 -11.27
CA PHE A 636 -18.02 -11.67 -10.95
C PHE A 636 -17.89 -12.05 -9.46
N VAL A 637 -18.92 -12.66 -8.91
CA VAL A 637 -19.06 -12.89 -7.47
C VAL A 637 -19.20 -14.37 -7.11
N PRO A 638 -18.73 -14.79 -5.93
CA PRO A 638 -18.82 -16.19 -5.46
C PRO A 638 -20.25 -16.54 -5.01
N ALA A 639 -21.12 -16.77 -5.95
CA ALA A 639 -22.52 -17.17 -5.74
C ALA A 639 -23.05 -17.98 -6.94
N SER A 640 -24.19 -18.66 -6.79
CA SER A 640 -24.88 -19.29 -7.93
C SER A 640 -25.66 -18.28 -8.76
N SER A 641 -26.23 -17.27 -8.10
CA SER A 641 -26.79 -16.06 -8.72
C SER A 641 -26.77 -14.89 -7.75
N ALA A 642 -26.68 -13.68 -8.27
CA ALA A 642 -26.71 -12.47 -7.45
C ALA A 642 -27.42 -11.32 -8.18
N LYS A 643 -28.23 -10.58 -7.42
CA LYS A 643 -28.75 -9.27 -7.81
C LYS A 643 -28.25 -8.28 -6.76
N ILE A 644 -27.47 -7.30 -7.18
CA ILE A 644 -26.81 -6.40 -6.26
C ILE A 644 -27.29 -4.97 -6.51
N GLY A 645 -27.98 -4.43 -5.51
CA GLY A 645 -28.30 -3.00 -5.46
C GLY A 645 -27.05 -2.19 -5.12
N ILE A 646 -26.80 -1.12 -5.86
CA ILE A 646 -25.65 -0.26 -5.65
C ILE A 646 -25.72 0.35 -4.24
N VAL A 647 -24.62 0.24 -3.51
CA VAL A 647 -24.45 0.87 -2.21
C VAL A 647 -23.39 1.97 -2.31
N ASP A 648 -23.63 3.06 -1.62
CA ASP A 648 -22.70 4.21 -1.59
C ASP A 648 -21.56 4.02 -0.59
N ARG A 649 -21.83 3.22 0.47
CA ARG A 649 -20.88 2.95 1.56
C ARG A 649 -21.09 1.56 2.13
N ILE A 650 -19.99 0.95 2.54
CA ILE A 650 -20.01 -0.25 3.39
C ILE A 650 -19.35 0.12 4.70
N PHE A 651 -20.05 -0.11 5.81
CA PHE A 651 -19.50 0.02 7.14
C PHE A 651 -19.50 -1.33 7.84
N THR A 652 -18.41 -1.63 8.52
CA THR A 652 -18.29 -2.84 9.32
C THR A 652 -17.85 -2.51 10.74
N ARG A 653 -18.53 -3.13 11.71
CA ARG A 653 -18.08 -3.22 13.09
C ARG A 653 -17.98 -4.70 13.42
N VAL A 654 -16.79 -5.24 13.54
CA VAL A 654 -16.54 -6.68 13.77
C VAL A 654 -15.49 -6.85 14.85
N GLY A 655 -15.85 -7.54 15.93
CA GLY A 655 -14.95 -7.95 17.02
C GLY A 655 -14.22 -6.84 17.75
N ALA A 656 -13.82 -7.08 18.99
CA ALA A 656 -12.96 -6.16 19.71
C ALA A 656 -11.51 -6.37 19.26
N SER A 657 -10.88 -5.35 18.69
CA SER A 657 -9.42 -5.24 18.69
C SER A 657 -9.03 -4.41 19.90
N ASP A 658 -8.31 -5.00 20.84
CA ASP A 658 -7.69 -4.26 21.92
C ASP A 658 -6.66 -3.29 21.31
N ASP A 659 -6.98 -2.02 21.30
CA ASP A 659 -6.03 -0.97 21.00
C ASP A 659 -5.40 -0.45 22.30
N LEU A 660 -4.43 -1.22 22.79
CA LEU A 660 -3.68 -0.87 24.01
C LEU A 660 -2.89 0.44 23.83
N ALA A 661 -2.61 0.84 22.59
CA ALA A 661 -1.80 2.03 22.30
C ALA A 661 -2.59 3.34 22.50
N SER A 662 -3.91 3.33 22.29
CA SER A 662 -4.74 4.52 22.45
C SER A 662 -5.19 4.80 23.90
N GLY A 663 -4.96 3.85 24.83
CA GLY A 663 -5.39 3.96 26.22
C GLY A 663 -6.91 4.01 26.42
N GLN A 664 -7.70 3.78 25.35
CA GLN A 664 -9.16 3.75 25.40
C GLN A 664 -9.66 2.34 25.78
N SER A 665 -10.77 2.29 26.55
CA SER A 665 -11.42 1.01 26.79
C SER A 665 -12.00 0.43 25.49
N THR A 666 -12.02 -0.91 25.37
CA THR A 666 -12.62 -1.61 24.22
C THR A 666 -14.05 -1.19 23.93
N PHE A 667 -14.82 -0.88 25.00
CA PHE A 667 -16.18 -0.37 24.87
C PHE A 667 -16.23 1.05 24.28
N MET A 668 -15.28 1.94 24.66
CA MET A 668 -15.22 3.29 24.11
C MET A 668 -14.86 3.27 22.63
N VAL A 669 -13.92 2.42 22.23
CA VAL A 669 -13.57 2.20 20.81
C VAL A 669 -14.79 1.70 20.04
N GLU A 670 -15.53 0.72 20.58
CA GLU A 670 -16.78 0.21 20.00
C GLU A 670 -17.81 1.33 19.81
N MET A 671 -18.06 2.14 20.83
CA MET A 671 -19.03 3.22 20.76
C MET A 671 -18.61 4.32 19.78
N ASN A 672 -17.35 4.64 19.67
CA ASN A 672 -16.83 5.57 18.67
C ASN A 672 -17.05 5.05 17.24
N GLU A 673 -16.82 3.76 16.98
CA GLU A 673 -17.08 3.14 15.69
C GLU A 673 -18.58 3.15 15.35
N VAL A 674 -19.44 2.77 16.31
CA VAL A 674 -20.91 2.82 16.14
C VAL A 674 -21.41 4.23 15.89
N ALA A 675 -20.96 5.21 16.69
CA ALA A 675 -21.31 6.62 16.50
C ALA A 675 -20.89 7.11 15.11
N ASN A 676 -19.72 6.69 14.68
CA ASN A 676 -19.21 6.94 13.36
C ASN A 676 -20.13 6.42 12.26
N ILE A 677 -20.52 5.18 12.34
CA ILE A 677 -21.42 4.53 11.38
C ILE A 677 -22.75 5.26 11.34
N LEU A 678 -23.40 5.48 12.49
CA LEU A 678 -24.72 6.10 12.56
C LEU A 678 -24.78 7.55 12.06
N ARG A 679 -23.68 8.32 12.20
CA ARG A 679 -23.60 9.70 11.70
C ARG A 679 -23.36 9.79 10.20
N ASN A 680 -22.73 8.78 9.58
CA ASN A 680 -22.23 8.89 8.20
C ASN A 680 -22.82 7.89 7.23
N ALA A 681 -23.55 6.90 7.71
CA ALA A 681 -24.31 6.01 6.85
C ALA A 681 -25.50 6.76 6.23
N THR A 682 -25.91 6.31 5.07
CA THR A 682 -27.09 6.77 4.33
C THR A 682 -28.09 5.64 4.17
N SER A 683 -29.27 5.91 3.65
CA SER A 683 -30.26 4.87 3.33
C SER A 683 -29.76 3.88 2.25
N ASN A 684 -28.76 4.26 1.47
CA ASN A 684 -28.15 3.42 0.43
C ASN A 684 -26.93 2.66 0.94
N SER A 685 -26.54 2.82 2.20
CA SER A 685 -25.39 2.12 2.79
C SER A 685 -25.72 0.67 3.14
N LEU A 686 -24.67 -0.16 3.23
CA LEU A 686 -24.72 -1.51 3.79
C LEU A 686 -23.94 -1.52 5.10
N LEU A 687 -24.60 -1.92 6.19
CA LEU A 687 -24.01 -2.01 7.51
C LEU A 687 -23.84 -3.47 7.93
N VAL A 688 -22.67 -3.80 8.47
CA VAL A 688 -22.32 -5.08 9.06
C VAL A 688 -21.91 -4.84 10.51
N LEU A 689 -22.83 -5.15 11.42
CA LEU A 689 -22.69 -4.88 12.85
C LEU A 689 -22.63 -6.20 13.62
N ASP A 690 -21.50 -6.48 14.25
CA ASP A 690 -21.28 -7.71 14.98
C ASP A 690 -21.08 -7.44 16.48
N GLU A 691 -21.95 -8.03 17.28
CA GLU A 691 -21.88 -8.04 18.75
C GLU A 691 -21.82 -6.63 19.39
N ILE A 692 -22.71 -5.72 18.98
CA ILE A 692 -22.82 -4.40 19.60
C ILE A 692 -23.29 -4.52 21.05
N GLY A 693 -22.64 -3.78 21.96
CA GLY A 693 -23.00 -3.71 23.38
C GLY A 693 -22.35 -4.78 24.27
N ARG A 694 -21.41 -5.56 23.75
CA ARG A 694 -20.74 -6.65 24.50
C ARG A 694 -19.75 -6.13 25.55
N GLY A 695 -19.20 -4.94 25.38
CA GLY A 695 -18.16 -4.38 26.25
C GLY A 695 -18.64 -3.76 27.57
N THR A 696 -19.94 -3.85 27.90
CA THR A 696 -20.55 -3.26 29.10
C THR A 696 -21.50 -4.23 29.82
N SER A 697 -22.23 -3.77 30.80
CA SER A 697 -23.24 -4.59 31.50
C SER A 697 -24.31 -5.11 30.52
N THR A 698 -24.89 -6.28 30.80
CA THR A 698 -25.86 -6.92 29.90
C THR A 698 -27.06 -6.01 29.58
N PHE A 699 -27.57 -5.28 30.56
CA PHE A 699 -28.73 -4.41 30.37
C PHE A 699 -28.40 -3.15 29.56
N ASP A 700 -27.28 -2.51 29.86
CA ASP A 700 -26.80 -1.35 29.07
C ASP A 700 -26.50 -1.75 27.65
N GLY A 701 -25.77 -2.86 27.44
CA GLY A 701 -25.43 -3.39 26.13
C GLY A 701 -26.66 -3.75 25.30
N LEU A 702 -27.64 -4.45 25.89
CA LEU A 702 -28.91 -4.77 25.25
C LEU A 702 -29.69 -3.51 24.87
N SER A 703 -29.77 -2.54 25.80
CA SER A 703 -30.49 -1.28 25.57
C SER A 703 -29.88 -0.48 24.42
N ILE A 704 -28.57 -0.39 24.36
CA ILE A 704 -27.84 0.27 23.27
C ILE A 704 -28.08 -0.46 21.94
N ALA A 705 -27.90 -1.78 21.92
CA ALA A 705 -28.10 -2.58 20.72
C ALA A 705 -29.54 -2.46 20.18
N TRP A 706 -30.52 -2.50 21.06
CA TRP A 706 -31.93 -2.30 20.73
C TRP A 706 -32.20 -0.94 20.09
N ALA A 707 -31.73 0.13 20.73
CA ALA A 707 -31.89 1.50 20.26
C ALA A 707 -31.16 1.73 18.91
N VAL A 708 -30.01 1.11 18.71
CA VAL A 708 -29.28 1.15 17.43
C VAL A 708 -30.10 0.51 16.31
N VAL A 709 -30.71 -0.66 16.54
CA VAL A 709 -31.55 -1.33 15.55
C VAL A 709 -32.79 -0.49 15.24
N GLU A 710 -33.45 0.07 16.24
CA GLU A 710 -34.61 0.96 16.05
C GLU A 710 -34.25 2.21 15.24
N HIS A 711 -33.11 2.83 15.54
CA HIS A 711 -32.60 4.00 14.82
C HIS A 711 -32.35 3.67 13.33
N ILE A 712 -31.67 2.54 13.04
CA ILE A 712 -31.37 2.12 11.70
C ILE A 712 -32.66 1.70 10.93
N SER A 713 -33.61 1.06 11.61
CA SER A 713 -34.85 0.60 10.98
C SER A 713 -35.74 1.73 10.51
N ASN A 714 -35.63 2.91 11.11
CA ASN A 714 -36.45 4.05 10.79
C ASN A 714 -35.97 4.80 9.53
N PRO A 715 -36.74 4.78 8.42
CA PRO A 715 -36.32 5.44 7.18
C PRO A 715 -36.16 6.96 7.27
N LYS A 716 -36.77 7.59 8.28
CA LYS A 716 -36.65 9.03 8.52
C LYS A 716 -35.37 9.40 9.25
N LEU A 717 -34.76 8.45 9.98
CA LEU A 717 -33.52 8.65 10.71
C LEU A 717 -32.33 8.15 9.88
N LEU A 718 -32.39 6.89 9.44
CA LEU A 718 -31.29 6.31 8.65
C LEU A 718 -31.81 5.42 7.53
N GLY A 719 -32.43 4.27 7.82
CA GLY A 719 -33.01 3.37 6.84
C GLY A 719 -32.00 2.56 6.03
N ALA A 720 -30.80 2.29 6.56
CA ALA A 720 -29.75 1.51 5.88
C ALA A 720 -30.03 0.00 5.92
N LYS A 721 -29.62 -0.72 4.87
CA LYS A 721 -29.60 -2.19 4.86
C LYS A 721 -28.54 -2.69 5.83
N THR A 722 -28.94 -3.63 6.71
CA THR A 722 -28.09 -4.03 7.83
C THR A 722 -28.13 -5.53 8.09
N LEU A 723 -26.94 -6.10 8.29
CA LEU A 723 -26.75 -7.41 8.90
C LEU A 723 -26.27 -7.17 10.34
N PHE A 724 -27.04 -7.65 11.30
CA PHE A 724 -26.82 -7.41 12.72
C PHE A 724 -26.66 -8.74 13.46
N ALA A 725 -25.44 -9.13 13.80
CA ALA A 725 -25.21 -10.32 14.62
C ALA A 725 -25.19 -9.96 16.10
N THR A 726 -25.83 -10.79 16.90
CA THR A 726 -25.95 -10.59 18.33
C THR A 726 -26.03 -11.90 19.09
N HIS A 727 -25.63 -11.85 20.35
CA HIS A 727 -25.87 -12.89 21.33
C HIS A 727 -27.06 -12.58 22.24
N TYR A 728 -27.65 -11.36 22.13
CA TYR A 728 -28.86 -10.98 22.83
C TYR A 728 -30.09 -11.58 22.14
N HIS A 729 -30.65 -12.66 22.71
CA HIS A 729 -31.83 -13.30 22.17
C HIS A 729 -33.06 -12.42 22.21
N GLU A 730 -33.09 -11.48 23.15
CA GLU A 730 -34.18 -10.51 23.33
C GLU A 730 -34.39 -9.62 22.11
N LEU A 731 -33.33 -9.35 21.34
CA LEU A 731 -33.42 -8.57 20.10
C LEU A 731 -34.29 -9.27 19.01
N THR A 732 -34.52 -10.56 19.12
CA THR A 732 -35.42 -11.28 18.19
C THR A 732 -36.88 -10.83 18.29
N GLU A 733 -37.26 -10.22 19.41
CA GLU A 733 -38.60 -9.65 19.57
C GLU A 733 -38.88 -8.43 18.69
N LEU A 734 -37.82 -7.82 18.11
CA LEU A 734 -37.96 -6.69 17.20
C LEU A 734 -38.65 -7.06 15.88
N GLU A 735 -38.60 -8.31 15.44
CA GLU A 735 -39.34 -8.79 14.25
C GLU A 735 -40.84 -8.57 14.38
N GLY A 736 -41.37 -8.75 15.55
CA GLY A 736 -42.83 -8.53 15.81
C GLY A 736 -43.20 -7.05 15.98
N LYS A 737 -42.22 -6.16 16.26
CA LYS A 737 -42.44 -4.75 16.55
C LYS A 737 -42.13 -3.85 15.36
N LEU A 738 -41.15 -4.22 14.57
CA LEU A 738 -40.66 -3.47 13.42
C LEU A 738 -40.87 -4.29 12.14
N HIS A 739 -41.62 -3.75 11.20
CA HIS A 739 -42.04 -4.45 9.96
C HIS A 739 -40.90 -4.77 8.98
N ASN A 740 -39.74 -4.12 9.15
CA ASN A 740 -38.57 -4.24 8.26
C ASN A 740 -37.37 -4.97 8.90
N VAL A 741 -37.61 -5.61 10.04
CA VAL A 741 -36.62 -6.43 10.77
C VAL A 741 -37.02 -7.91 10.66
N ASN A 742 -36.07 -8.74 10.34
CA ASN A 742 -36.27 -10.19 10.20
C ASN A 742 -35.19 -10.96 10.96
N ASN A 743 -35.62 -12.04 11.61
CA ASN A 743 -34.73 -12.90 12.40
C ASN A 743 -34.16 -14.04 11.59
N TYR A 744 -32.91 -14.31 11.82
CA TYR A 744 -32.19 -15.45 11.30
C TYR A 744 -31.33 -16.09 12.39
N CYS A 745 -31.05 -17.37 12.25
CA CYS A 745 -30.17 -18.08 13.16
C CYS A 745 -29.29 -19.07 12.38
N ILE A 746 -28.22 -19.49 13.02
CA ILE A 746 -27.40 -20.57 12.48
C ILE A 746 -28.03 -21.90 12.83
N ALA A 747 -28.28 -22.76 11.82
CA ALA A 747 -28.79 -24.09 12.03
C ALA A 747 -27.79 -24.95 12.80
N VAL A 748 -28.30 -25.59 13.87
CA VAL A 748 -27.56 -26.47 14.76
C VAL A 748 -28.25 -27.83 14.76
N LYS A 749 -27.44 -28.89 14.68
CA LYS A 749 -27.96 -30.26 14.88
C LYS A 749 -27.48 -30.77 16.23
N GLU A 750 -28.41 -31.01 17.12
CA GLU A 750 -28.16 -31.62 18.42
C GLU A 750 -28.03 -33.17 18.24
N LYS A 751 -27.00 -33.76 18.82
CA LYS A 751 -26.74 -35.20 18.83
C LYS A 751 -26.40 -35.63 20.27
N GLY A 752 -27.44 -35.79 21.07
CA GLY A 752 -27.30 -35.98 22.52
C GLY A 752 -26.78 -34.73 23.18
N ASP A 753 -25.70 -34.85 23.96
CA ASP A 753 -24.99 -33.71 24.60
C ASP A 753 -24.02 -32.96 23.69
N ASP A 754 -23.84 -33.44 22.47
CA ASP A 754 -22.95 -32.81 21.48
C ASP A 754 -23.75 -32.03 20.44
N ILE A 755 -23.14 -30.95 19.95
CA ILE A 755 -23.72 -30.09 18.91
C ILE A 755 -22.86 -30.09 17.66
N VAL A 756 -23.50 -30.05 16.52
CA VAL A 756 -22.84 -29.85 15.22
C VAL A 756 -23.39 -28.61 14.59
N PHE A 757 -22.52 -27.62 14.37
CA PHE A 757 -22.88 -26.41 13.66
C PHE A 757 -22.96 -26.68 12.17
N LEU A 758 -24.13 -26.54 11.58
CA LEU A 758 -24.35 -26.75 10.15
C LEU A 758 -23.84 -25.58 9.30
N ARG A 759 -23.44 -24.45 9.92
CA ARG A 759 -22.99 -23.21 9.24
C ARG A 759 -23.98 -22.69 8.21
N LYS A 760 -25.25 -23.10 8.30
CA LYS A 760 -26.35 -22.67 7.42
C LYS A 760 -27.19 -21.63 8.13
N ILE A 761 -27.40 -20.47 7.52
CA ILE A 761 -28.31 -19.43 7.99
C ILE A 761 -29.73 -19.79 7.60
N VAL A 762 -30.63 -19.83 8.57
CA VAL A 762 -32.05 -20.14 8.38
C VAL A 762 -32.91 -19.07 9.03
N ARG A 763 -34.16 -18.94 8.54
CA ARG A 763 -35.15 -18.02 9.09
C ARG A 763 -35.56 -18.45 10.49
N GLY A 764 -35.69 -17.50 11.42
CA GLY A 764 -36.10 -17.71 12.81
C GLY A 764 -35.04 -17.26 13.82
N GLY A 765 -35.43 -17.19 15.09
CA GLY A 765 -34.55 -16.92 16.22
C GLY A 765 -33.95 -18.18 16.83
N ALA A 766 -32.78 -18.14 17.42
CA ALA A 766 -32.25 -19.21 18.24
C ALA A 766 -32.81 -19.11 19.67
N ASP A 767 -33.52 -20.13 20.11
CA ASP A 767 -34.17 -20.16 21.43
C ASP A 767 -33.23 -20.61 22.57
N LYS A 768 -32.01 -21.08 22.22
CA LYS A 768 -31.05 -21.65 23.18
C LYS A 768 -29.66 -21.02 23.04
N SER A 769 -29.01 -20.81 24.16
CA SER A 769 -27.60 -20.49 24.23
C SER A 769 -26.76 -21.77 24.18
N TYR A 770 -25.70 -21.78 23.36
CA TYR A 770 -24.80 -22.94 23.20
C TYR A 770 -23.40 -22.67 23.77
N GLY A 771 -23.26 -21.68 24.66
CA GLY A 771 -21.94 -21.29 25.19
C GLY A 771 -21.22 -22.41 25.93
N ILE A 772 -21.95 -23.18 26.74
CA ILE A 772 -21.41 -24.32 27.50
C ILE A 772 -20.95 -25.45 26.58
N GLN A 773 -21.70 -25.74 25.51
CA GLN A 773 -21.34 -26.76 24.52
C GLN A 773 -20.08 -26.34 23.73
N VAL A 774 -19.96 -25.04 23.42
CA VAL A 774 -18.75 -24.51 22.80
C VAL A 774 -17.54 -24.61 23.74
N ALA A 775 -17.73 -24.34 25.04
CA ALA A 775 -16.67 -24.50 26.06
C ALA A 775 -16.21 -25.97 26.15
N LYS A 776 -17.15 -26.93 26.10
CA LYS A 776 -16.83 -28.36 26.02
C LYS A 776 -16.02 -28.70 24.78
N LEU A 777 -16.44 -28.21 23.59
CA LEU A 777 -15.70 -28.42 22.33
C LEU A 777 -14.30 -27.79 22.35
N ALA A 778 -14.11 -26.70 23.08
CA ALA A 778 -12.83 -26.05 23.29
C ALA A 778 -11.89 -26.79 24.28
N GLY A 779 -12.36 -27.85 24.95
CA GLY A 779 -11.58 -28.65 25.88
C GLY A 779 -11.54 -28.11 27.32
N VAL A 780 -12.55 -27.29 27.72
CA VAL A 780 -12.70 -26.90 29.14
C VAL A 780 -12.98 -28.16 29.97
N PRO A 781 -12.38 -28.31 31.18
CA PRO A 781 -12.55 -29.50 31.98
C PRO A 781 -14.03 -29.85 32.29
N ASP A 782 -14.37 -31.13 32.23
CA ASP A 782 -15.74 -31.59 32.39
C ASP A 782 -16.40 -31.18 33.73
N SER A 783 -15.61 -31.07 34.80
CA SER A 783 -16.09 -30.57 36.11
C SER A 783 -16.60 -29.12 36.03
N VAL A 784 -15.96 -28.26 35.22
CA VAL A 784 -16.39 -26.86 35.00
C VAL A 784 -17.65 -26.87 34.13
N ILE A 785 -17.70 -27.70 33.10
CA ILE A 785 -18.86 -27.82 32.21
C ILE A 785 -20.10 -28.29 32.99
N GLU A 786 -19.99 -29.33 33.82
CA GLU A 786 -21.09 -29.87 34.63
C GLU A 786 -21.58 -28.80 35.64
N ARG A 787 -20.68 -28.07 36.29
CA ARG A 787 -21.06 -26.99 37.20
C ARG A 787 -21.74 -25.84 36.49
N ALA A 788 -21.25 -25.47 35.27
CA ALA A 788 -21.86 -24.43 34.47
C ALA A 788 -23.30 -24.80 34.04
N LYS A 789 -23.56 -26.08 33.68
CA LYS A 789 -24.92 -26.54 33.39
C LYS A 789 -25.85 -26.36 34.59
N GLN A 790 -25.42 -26.76 35.80
CA GLN A 790 -26.22 -26.60 37.02
C GLN A 790 -26.53 -25.12 37.28
N ILE A 791 -25.53 -24.24 37.13
CA ILE A 791 -25.72 -22.80 37.34
C ILE A 791 -26.73 -22.22 36.36
N VAL A 792 -26.64 -22.61 35.05
CA VAL A 792 -27.62 -22.15 34.05
C VAL A 792 -29.05 -22.60 34.40
N GLU A 793 -29.21 -23.83 34.87
CA GLU A 793 -30.54 -24.33 35.32
C GLU A 793 -31.05 -23.52 36.52
N GLU A 794 -30.22 -23.22 37.49
CA GLU A 794 -30.54 -22.37 38.64
C GLU A 794 -30.94 -20.94 38.24
N LEU A 795 -30.20 -20.33 37.30
CA LEU A 795 -30.46 -19.00 36.76
C LEU A 795 -31.73 -18.94 35.89
N SER A 796 -31.98 -19.97 35.07
CA SER A 796 -33.17 -20.05 34.24
C SER A 796 -34.47 -20.27 35.05
N ALA A 797 -34.37 -20.87 36.22
CA ALA A 797 -35.51 -21.01 37.13
C ALA A 797 -35.97 -19.68 37.76
N ASN A 798 -35.07 -18.66 37.80
CA ASN A 798 -35.34 -17.30 38.32
C ASN A 798 -35.66 -16.27 37.22
N ASP A 799 -36.37 -16.66 36.26
CA ASP A 799 -36.70 -16.12 34.93
C ASP A 799 -36.68 -14.59 34.74
N ILE A 800 -35.60 -14.08 34.09
CA ILE A 800 -35.50 -12.69 33.60
C ILE A 800 -36.40 -12.49 32.34
N THR A 801 -36.68 -13.54 31.59
CA THR A 801 -37.48 -13.51 30.35
C THR A 801 -38.97 -13.22 30.62
N ALA A 802 -39.46 -13.52 31.81
CA ALA A 802 -40.85 -13.21 32.23
C ALA A 802 -41.07 -11.71 32.43
N VAL A 803 -40.02 -10.99 32.87
CA VAL A 803 -40.12 -9.53 33.10
C VAL A 803 -40.10 -8.76 31.76
N THR A 804 -39.32 -9.17 30.77
CA THR A 804 -39.30 -8.58 29.42
C THR A 804 -40.57 -8.82 28.63
N LYS A 805 -41.20 -10.01 28.73
CA LYS A 805 -42.51 -10.27 28.11
C LYS A 805 -43.64 -9.39 28.69
N ASN A 806 -43.59 -9.10 29.96
CA ASN A 806 -44.57 -8.23 30.61
C ASN A 806 -44.40 -6.74 30.27
N LEU A 807 -43.16 -6.26 30.02
CA LEU A 807 -42.90 -4.92 29.51
C LEU A 807 -43.39 -4.72 28.08
N ALA A 808 -43.40 -5.77 27.28
CA ALA A 808 -43.84 -5.74 25.87
C ALA A 808 -45.36 -5.63 25.69
N VAL A 809 -46.17 -6.01 26.71
CA VAL A 809 -47.63 -6.02 26.62
C VAL A 809 -48.27 -4.66 27.01
N GLU A 810 -47.56 -3.74 27.64
CA GLU A 810 -48.11 -2.48 28.19
C GLU A 810 -48.03 -1.22 27.31
N THR A 811 -47.57 -1.30 26.09
CA THR A 811 -47.51 -0.11 25.19
C THR A 811 -48.82 0.19 24.45
N GLY A 812 -49.93 -0.48 24.81
CA GLY A 812 -51.23 -0.40 24.12
C GLY A 812 -52.33 0.41 24.82
N THR A 813 -52.18 0.99 26.02
CA THR A 813 -53.22 1.88 26.61
C THR A 813 -52.67 2.86 27.65
N LYS A 814 -53.01 4.12 27.44
CA LYS A 814 -52.83 5.19 28.44
C LYS A 814 -53.51 4.85 29.73
N LYS A 815 -52.77 4.68 30.85
CA LYS A 815 -53.25 5.07 32.19
C LYS A 815 -52.13 5.08 33.24
N LYS A 816 -52.01 6.27 33.86
CA LYS A 816 -51.54 6.62 35.20
C LYS A 816 -50.17 6.05 35.71
N LYS A 817 -49.28 7.00 35.95
CA LYS A 817 -48.15 6.93 36.87
C LYS A 817 -48.56 6.31 38.19
N GLU A 818 -48.03 5.17 38.54
CA GLU A 818 -47.82 4.76 39.92
C GLU A 818 -46.65 3.78 40.01
N LYS A 819 -45.66 4.23 40.79
CA LYS A 819 -44.56 3.50 41.41
C LYS A 819 -43.53 2.76 40.55
N LEU A 820 -42.48 3.49 40.24
CA LEU A 820 -41.19 2.98 39.74
C LEU A 820 -40.33 2.28 40.83
N ASP A 821 -40.76 2.30 42.10
CA ASP A 821 -39.88 1.92 43.24
C ASP A 821 -39.76 0.39 43.49
N GLU A 822 -40.66 -0.44 42.93
CA GLU A 822 -40.61 -1.89 43.15
C GLU A 822 -39.77 -2.66 42.12
N VAL A 823 -39.58 -2.12 40.94
CA VAL A 823 -38.79 -2.77 39.85
C VAL A 823 -37.29 -2.61 40.08
N ASP A 824 -36.87 -1.47 40.63
CA ASP A 824 -35.45 -1.20 40.95
C ASP A 824 -34.93 -2.09 42.09
N LEU A 825 -35.78 -2.47 43.02
CA LEU A 825 -35.41 -3.38 44.11
C LEU A 825 -35.25 -4.85 43.67
N ALA A 826 -35.95 -5.30 42.62
CA ALA A 826 -35.81 -6.64 42.09
C ALA A 826 -34.55 -6.79 41.22
N GLN A 827 -34.07 -5.72 40.56
CA GLN A 827 -32.85 -5.74 39.77
C GLN A 827 -31.56 -5.75 40.58
N MET A 828 -31.57 -5.14 41.79
CA MET A 828 -30.41 -5.19 42.70
C MET A 828 -30.19 -6.57 43.34
N SER A 829 -31.20 -7.45 43.36
CA SER A 829 -31.11 -8.74 44.04
C SER A 829 -30.36 -9.87 43.32
N LEU A 830 -29.95 -9.71 42.05
CA LEU A 830 -29.28 -10.77 41.28
C LEU A 830 -27.75 -10.85 41.53
N PHE A 831 -27.17 -9.78 42.11
CA PHE A 831 -25.77 -9.76 42.54
C PHE A 831 -25.60 -9.59 44.05
N ASP A 832 -26.68 -9.29 44.80
CA ASP A 832 -26.64 -9.13 46.24
C ASP A 832 -27.12 -10.38 46.97
N THR A 833 -26.49 -11.49 46.81
CA THR A 833 -26.60 -12.62 47.78
C THR A 833 -25.36 -12.67 48.64
N VAL A 834 -24.92 -11.52 49.15
CA VAL A 834 -24.11 -11.43 50.35
C VAL A 834 -24.89 -10.54 51.31
N LYS A 835 -25.25 -11.12 52.45
CA LYS A 835 -26.03 -10.54 53.52
C LYS A 835 -25.40 -9.24 54.04
N ASP A 836 -25.68 -8.11 53.40
CA ASP A 836 -25.40 -6.77 53.92
C ASP A 836 -26.52 -6.19 54.73
N ASP A 837 -27.64 -6.92 54.85
CA ASP A 837 -28.85 -6.47 55.57
C ASP A 837 -28.59 -6.16 57.04
N ASP A 838 -27.75 -7.00 57.71
CA ASP A 838 -27.47 -6.84 59.14
C ASP A 838 -26.71 -5.57 59.48
N ILE A 839 -25.78 -5.13 58.63
CA ILE A 839 -24.97 -3.92 58.86
C ILE A 839 -25.75 -2.67 58.49
N LEU A 840 -26.57 -2.73 57.44
CA LEU A 840 -27.46 -1.65 57.05
C LEU A 840 -28.59 -1.45 58.08
N GLU A 841 -29.16 -2.53 58.64
CA GLU A 841 -30.13 -2.42 59.74
C GLU A 841 -29.48 -1.89 61.01
N GLU A 842 -28.28 -2.30 61.35
CA GLU A 842 -27.55 -1.80 62.52
C GLU A 842 -27.23 -0.31 62.37
N LEU A 843 -26.85 0.12 61.14
CA LEU A 843 -26.58 1.54 60.80
C LEU A 843 -27.86 2.39 60.86
N LYS A 844 -28.99 1.87 60.37
CA LYS A 844 -30.31 2.56 60.42
C LYS A 844 -30.83 2.73 61.83
N ASN A 845 -30.51 1.83 62.75
CA ASN A 845 -30.97 1.85 64.12
C ASN A 845 -30.04 2.65 65.09
N VAL A 846 -28.95 3.24 64.55
CA VAL A 846 -28.07 4.12 65.37
C VAL A 846 -28.72 5.45 65.61
N ASP A 847 -29.04 5.77 66.88
CA ASP A 847 -29.58 7.05 67.29
C ASP A 847 -28.44 8.09 67.52
N LEU A 848 -28.13 8.81 66.42
CA LEU A 848 -27.08 9.82 66.42
C LEU A 848 -27.36 11.03 67.31
N SER A 849 -28.62 11.27 67.65
CA SER A 849 -29.01 12.40 68.47
C SER A 849 -28.67 12.22 69.96
N ASN A 850 -28.51 11.01 70.46
CA ASN A 850 -28.20 10.65 71.82
C ASN A 850 -26.77 10.09 71.97
N MET A 851 -25.91 10.20 71.01
CA MET A 851 -24.49 9.71 71.05
C MET A 851 -23.51 10.86 71.20
N THR A 852 -22.44 10.66 71.93
CA THR A 852 -21.31 11.57 71.87
C THR A 852 -20.49 11.40 70.58
N PRO A 853 -19.75 12.44 70.09
CA PRO A 853 -18.92 12.32 68.88
C PRO A 853 -17.92 11.15 68.94
N ILE A 854 -17.44 10.79 70.10
CA ILE A 854 -16.49 9.66 70.35
C ILE A 854 -17.24 8.34 70.20
N ASP A 855 -18.44 8.21 70.73
CA ASP A 855 -19.26 7.01 70.64
C ASP A 855 -19.70 6.77 69.17
N ALA A 856 -20.04 7.83 68.42
CA ALA A 856 -20.36 7.75 66.98
C ALA A 856 -19.17 7.29 66.18
N LEU A 857 -17.97 7.77 66.50
CA LEU A 857 -16.74 7.37 65.82
C LEU A 857 -16.35 5.90 66.10
N ASN A 858 -16.53 5.47 67.36
CA ASN A 858 -16.32 4.08 67.76
C ASN A 858 -17.32 3.13 67.07
N LYS A 859 -18.57 3.55 66.94
CA LYS A 859 -19.61 2.77 66.26
C LYS A 859 -19.36 2.65 64.77
N LEU A 860 -18.92 3.73 64.12
CA LEU A 860 -18.48 3.70 62.73
C LEU A 860 -17.27 2.78 62.53
N TYR A 861 -16.33 2.80 63.45
CA TYR A 861 -15.14 1.93 63.41
C TYR A 861 -15.52 0.45 63.60
N GLU A 862 -16.47 0.16 64.47
CA GLU A 862 -17.02 -1.17 64.68
C GLU A 862 -17.71 -1.72 63.42
N LEU A 863 -18.55 -0.90 62.75
CA LEU A 863 -19.22 -1.23 61.52
C LEU A 863 -18.22 -1.42 60.38
N GLN A 864 -17.20 -0.56 60.29
CA GLN A 864 -16.13 -0.69 59.31
C GLN A 864 -15.32 -2.00 59.48
N ASN A 865 -15.02 -2.38 60.71
CA ASN A 865 -14.32 -3.66 61.03
C ASN A 865 -15.22 -4.87 60.74
N LYS A 866 -16.53 -4.80 60.95
CA LYS A 866 -17.48 -5.84 60.53
C LYS A 866 -17.48 -6.02 59.01
N ILE A 867 -17.34 -4.94 58.20
CA ILE A 867 -17.21 -4.99 56.76
C ILE A 867 -15.86 -5.61 56.35
N LYS A 868 -14.76 -5.16 56.97
CA LYS A 868 -13.40 -5.64 56.63
C LYS A 868 -13.15 -7.12 57.01
N ASN A 869 -13.83 -7.66 58.01
CA ASN A 869 -13.67 -9.03 58.46
C ASN A 869 -14.61 -10.01 57.74
N ARG A 870 -15.41 -9.55 56.79
CA ARG A 870 -16.30 -10.39 55.94
C ARG A 870 -15.69 -10.81 54.60
N TRP A 871 -14.51 -10.26 54.26
CA TRP A 871 -13.76 -10.64 53.04
C TRP A 871 -12.48 -11.38 53.35
#